data_dd82d9ae8044c70c893f839e5c2f8e9f
#
_entry.id   dd82d9ae8044c70c893f839e5c2f8e9f
#
_cell.length_a   1.000
_cell.length_b   1.000
_cell.length_c   1.000
_cell.angle_alpha   90.00
_cell.angle_beta   90.00
_cell.angle_gamma   90.00
#
_symmetry.space_group_name_H-M   'P 1'
#
loop_
_entity.id
_entity.type
_entity.pdbx_description
1 polymer ?
#
loop_
_entity_poly.entity_id
_entity_poly.type
_entity_poly.pdbx_seq_one_letter_code
_entity_poly.pdbx_strand_id
1 'polypeptide(L)'
;MSDERDDMLDRNLSRLLRDGADSPQLDPARRADMLQALRTRQAEIRHTKETVMAPSPWRARLTALAVAAAAVLALWLGLPHLIPEPVEQVDWSVIYGEKSGDGGVVTRTLPDGTIVISRPGTKYAVGRDSRYIWLSKGDVYLIVAKGTVPFSVHTGHGVATAHGTRFAASLADEALRVAVAQGVVTVKNDLGAVDVGVGQEAVAPSDEVPRRAAAPRISYIVSWARSALAQAERLVETSQETGTLVAKDPWGQEVKLTLREYHVDVHIEDGVARTTVDQTFFNHMPSNIEGTFYFPLPPGASVSRLAMYVAGTLNEGGMVERSRGQAIYNEIKFQRRDPALLEMMEGNVFKLRIFPIEGRQEKRIFISYTQKLEELYGTMRYWFPMDHTHSNARLLTLRLRGKGMFAKYDAHSSTHDFDAYDDGGDLVLAHEMKDVKPDQDLLVHFVPKEQERPASVATAEKDGFRYLFARVAPALPGTMEPTPRFWVVLNDVSASRLKIDVQAQAHILERLLIEADDNDTVALVNLDVAAHPQGEGFVPLLDGAARERLVAAAQVDLPLGGTNLAAGLEAAAKLISEHRAENPHIVYLGDGVATDGRTSVDELLARLPQGATFVAVGVGKKADSTLLQAAADATGGMFTLINPDEDIDWRVFDLVAALNTPRLVGLTCEFDTDVVAYPSTRSLADGETLFVVARTKGERPTRMTLRGRVAGEDFERIVHLDDARSGADYIPRFWASRHIESLLKHGPEHRDEIV
;
A
#
# COMPACT_ATOMS: atom_id res chain seq x y z
N MET A 1 4.76 -33.33 -20.60
CA MET A 1 4.62 -32.27 -19.54
C MET A 1 5.45 -32.53 -18.28
N SER A 2 5.73 -33.79 -17.88
CA SER A 2 6.66 -34.08 -16.75
C SER A 2 8.13 -33.88 -17.14
N ASP A 3 8.52 -34.32 -18.36
CA ASP A 3 9.90 -34.23 -18.83
C ASP A 3 10.41 -32.82 -19.08
N GLU A 4 9.55 -31.89 -19.51
CA GLU A 4 9.94 -30.49 -19.73
C GLU A 4 10.18 -29.69 -18.44
N ARG A 5 9.47 -30.06 -17.35
CA ARG A 5 9.69 -29.45 -16.02
C ARG A 5 10.99 -29.95 -15.39
N ASP A 6 11.29 -31.21 -15.55
CA ASP A 6 12.54 -31.81 -15.03
C ASP A 6 13.76 -31.24 -15.78
N ASP A 7 13.62 -31.00 -17.07
CA ASP A 7 14.66 -30.37 -17.92
C ASP A 7 14.87 -28.88 -17.60
N MET A 8 13.81 -28.17 -17.15
CA MET A 8 13.87 -26.76 -16.71
C MET A 8 14.51 -26.64 -15.33
N LEU A 9 14.20 -27.58 -14.42
CA LEU A 9 14.81 -27.62 -13.08
C LEU A 9 16.32 -27.89 -13.16
N ASP A 10 16.74 -28.83 -14.02
CA ASP A 10 18.14 -29.13 -14.23
C ASP A 10 18.91 -27.98 -14.91
N ARG A 11 18.26 -27.23 -15.81
CA ARG A 11 18.83 -26.02 -16.42
C ARG A 11 19.02 -24.89 -15.41
N ASN A 12 18.02 -24.64 -14.55
CA ASN A 12 18.08 -23.59 -13.53
C ASN A 12 19.10 -23.94 -12.43
N LEU A 13 19.14 -25.19 -12.00
CA LEU A 13 20.14 -25.67 -11.04
C LEU A 13 21.56 -25.56 -11.62
N SER A 14 21.73 -25.92 -12.90
CA SER A 14 23.02 -25.83 -13.60
C SER A 14 23.49 -24.40 -13.82
N ARG A 15 22.57 -23.44 -13.89
CA ARG A 15 22.87 -22.00 -14.00
C ARG A 15 23.27 -21.41 -12.66
N LEU A 16 22.49 -21.67 -11.59
CA LEU A 16 22.81 -21.26 -10.21
C LEU A 16 24.18 -21.81 -9.74
N LEU A 17 24.55 -22.99 -10.21
CA LEU A 17 25.84 -23.62 -9.87
C LEU A 17 27.01 -23.08 -10.73
N ARG A 18 26.74 -22.47 -11.88
CA ARG A 18 27.75 -21.82 -12.73
C ARG A 18 28.05 -20.37 -12.30
N ASP A 19 27.01 -19.64 -11.91
CA ASP A 19 27.14 -18.22 -11.52
C ASP A 19 27.68 -18.05 -10.09
N GLY A 20 27.67 -19.15 -9.27
CA GLY A 20 28.28 -19.23 -7.95
C GLY A 20 29.77 -19.65 -7.93
N ALA A 21 30.52 -19.40 -8.98
CA ALA A 21 31.89 -19.93 -9.18
C ALA A 21 32.97 -19.51 -8.17
N ASP A 22 32.66 -18.66 -7.19
CA ASP A 22 33.56 -18.26 -6.10
C ASP A 22 33.16 -18.82 -4.69
N SER A 23 32.21 -19.77 -4.63
CA SER A 23 31.86 -20.45 -3.38
C SER A 23 32.65 -21.76 -3.23
N PRO A 24 33.02 -22.17 -2.00
CA PRO A 24 33.76 -23.43 -1.81
C PRO A 24 33.00 -24.63 -2.37
N GLN A 25 33.65 -25.40 -3.21
CA GLN A 25 33.07 -26.53 -3.91
C GLN A 25 32.45 -27.51 -2.91
N LEU A 26 31.14 -27.73 -3.01
CA LEU A 26 30.46 -28.79 -2.31
C LEU A 26 31.01 -30.16 -2.81
N ASP A 27 31.39 -31.01 -1.87
CA ASP A 27 31.80 -32.40 -2.12
C ASP A 27 30.77 -33.10 -3.04
N PRO A 28 31.22 -33.73 -4.11
CA PRO A 28 30.34 -34.45 -5.06
C PRO A 28 29.38 -35.45 -4.41
N ALA A 29 29.77 -36.09 -3.30
CA ALA A 29 28.93 -37.01 -2.52
C ALA A 29 27.76 -36.24 -1.84
N ARG A 30 28.01 -35.10 -1.22
CA ARG A 30 27.01 -34.28 -0.60
C ARG A 30 26.02 -33.67 -1.61
N ARG A 31 26.49 -33.38 -2.83
CA ARG A 31 25.66 -32.92 -3.94
C ARG A 31 24.70 -34.02 -4.43
N ALA A 32 25.17 -35.24 -4.51
CA ALA A 32 24.35 -36.39 -4.88
C ALA A 32 23.27 -36.70 -3.83
N ASP A 33 23.62 -36.65 -2.55
CA ASP A 33 22.69 -36.88 -1.45
C ASP A 33 21.59 -35.81 -1.39
N MET A 34 21.92 -34.51 -1.65
CA MET A 34 20.95 -33.42 -1.68
C MET A 34 19.98 -33.54 -2.85
N LEU A 35 20.47 -33.95 -4.03
CA LEU A 35 19.63 -34.23 -5.21
C LEU A 35 18.72 -35.45 -4.99
N GLN A 36 19.19 -36.46 -4.30
CA GLN A 36 18.41 -37.64 -3.97
C GLN A 36 17.32 -37.31 -2.94
N ALA A 37 17.63 -36.51 -1.91
CA ALA A 37 16.66 -36.06 -0.91
C ALA A 37 15.54 -35.22 -1.55
N LEU A 38 15.87 -34.35 -2.50
CA LEU A 38 14.90 -33.56 -3.25
C LEU A 38 13.97 -34.42 -4.12
N ARG A 39 14.52 -35.45 -4.79
CA ARG A 39 13.72 -36.36 -5.60
C ARG A 39 12.80 -37.25 -4.76
N THR A 40 13.24 -37.69 -3.59
CA THR A 40 12.43 -38.48 -2.65
C THR A 40 11.27 -37.69 -2.12
N ARG A 41 11.50 -36.43 -1.73
CA ARG A 41 10.45 -35.53 -1.23
C ARG A 41 9.42 -35.15 -2.31
N GLN A 42 9.86 -35.04 -3.57
CA GLN A 42 8.97 -34.81 -4.71
C GLN A 42 8.09 -36.05 -5.02
N ALA A 43 8.61 -37.28 -4.80
CA ALA A 43 7.83 -38.50 -4.93
C ALA A 43 6.78 -38.65 -3.83
N GLU A 44 7.10 -38.27 -2.58
CA GLU A 44 6.17 -38.29 -1.45
C GLU A 44 4.96 -37.36 -1.66
N ILE A 45 5.19 -36.16 -2.23
CA ILE A 45 4.13 -35.21 -2.55
C ILE A 45 3.20 -35.73 -3.65
N ARG A 46 3.69 -36.53 -4.59
CA ARG A 46 2.86 -37.16 -5.63
C ARG A 46 1.89 -38.22 -5.09
N HIS A 47 2.27 -38.97 -4.07
CA HIS A 47 1.43 -40.06 -3.51
C HIS A 47 0.26 -39.55 -2.65
N THR A 48 0.31 -38.32 -2.18
CA THR A 48 -0.76 -37.74 -1.33
C THR A 48 -1.95 -37.15 -2.14
N LYS A 49 -1.85 -37.03 -3.46
CA LYS A 49 -2.87 -36.42 -4.33
C LYS A 49 -3.86 -37.40 -5.02
N GLU A 50 -3.78 -38.69 -4.82
CA GLU A 50 -4.58 -39.64 -5.61
C GLU A 50 -5.84 -40.21 -4.94
N THR A 51 -6.30 -39.72 -3.81
CA THR A 51 -7.49 -40.27 -3.14
C THR A 51 -8.52 -39.21 -2.76
N VAL A 52 -9.18 -38.59 -3.73
CA VAL A 52 -10.53 -38.06 -3.55
C VAL A 52 -11.35 -38.21 -4.83
N MET A 53 -12.37 -39.09 -4.77
CA MET A 53 -13.33 -39.35 -5.84
C MET A 53 -14.33 -38.19 -5.99
N ALA A 54 -14.53 -37.70 -7.23
CA ALA A 54 -15.49 -36.69 -7.61
C ALA A 54 -16.94 -37.23 -7.74
N PRO A 55 -18.00 -36.48 -7.38
CA PRO A 55 -19.37 -36.85 -7.66
C PRO A 55 -19.81 -36.43 -9.08
N SER A 56 -20.71 -37.22 -9.71
CA SER A 56 -21.08 -37.16 -11.12
C SER A 56 -21.97 -35.96 -11.52
N PRO A 57 -21.86 -35.46 -12.76
CA PRO A 57 -22.37 -34.12 -13.17
C PRO A 57 -23.84 -34.03 -13.61
N TRP A 58 -24.66 -35.08 -13.49
CA TRP A 58 -26.02 -35.06 -14.04
C TRP A 58 -27.11 -34.59 -13.06
N ARG A 59 -26.85 -34.58 -11.76
CA ARG A 59 -27.81 -34.12 -10.74
C ARG A 59 -27.88 -32.57 -10.63
N ALA A 60 -26.82 -31.86 -10.97
CA ALA A 60 -26.78 -30.39 -10.93
C ALA A 60 -27.60 -29.72 -12.06
N ARG A 61 -27.82 -30.42 -13.18
CA ARG A 61 -28.62 -29.89 -14.32
C ARG A 61 -30.14 -29.96 -14.12
N LEU A 62 -30.63 -30.84 -13.26
CA LEU A 62 -32.07 -30.95 -12.99
C LEU A 62 -32.57 -29.93 -11.97
N THR A 63 -31.70 -29.47 -11.04
CA THR A 63 -32.10 -28.43 -10.07
C THR A 63 -32.11 -27.04 -10.69
N ALA A 64 -31.21 -26.73 -11.62
CA ALA A 64 -31.21 -25.43 -12.34
C ALA A 64 -32.46 -25.22 -13.22
N LEU A 65 -32.96 -26.29 -13.86
CA LEU A 65 -34.17 -26.21 -14.67
C LEU A 65 -35.48 -26.06 -13.86
N ALA A 66 -35.52 -26.59 -12.63
CA ALA A 66 -36.68 -26.45 -11.74
C ALA A 66 -36.79 -25.03 -11.15
N VAL A 67 -35.64 -24.35 -10.86
CA VAL A 67 -35.63 -22.99 -10.34
C VAL A 67 -36.02 -21.98 -11.45
N ALA A 68 -35.56 -22.18 -12.68
CA ALA A 68 -35.92 -21.33 -13.80
C ALA A 68 -37.43 -21.43 -14.18
N ALA A 69 -38.01 -22.62 -14.09
CA ALA A 69 -39.43 -22.82 -14.33
C ALA A 69 -40.31 -22.17 -13.25
N ALA A 70 -39.91 -22.19 -11.98
CA ALA A 70 -40.60 -21.54 -10.89
C ALA A 70 -40.58 -20.01 -10.99
N ALA A 71 -39.45 -19.42 -11.45
CA ALA A 71 -39.35 -17.98 -11.66
C ALA A 71 -40.21 -17.46 -12.81
N VAL A 72 -40.31 -18.23 -13.91
CA VAL A 72 -41.19 -17.88 -15.07
C VAL A 72 -42.65 -18.02 -14.68
N LEU A 73 -43.04 -19.00 -13.84
CA LEU A 73 -44.43 -19.18 -13.41
C LEU A 73 -44.87 -18.07 -12.45
N ALA A 74 -43.98 -17.56 -11.60
CA ALA A 74 -44.24 -16.43 -10.68
C ALA A 74 -44.45 -15.12 -11.45
N LEU A 75 -43.72 -14.90 -12.55
CA LEU A 75 -43.91 -13.75 -13.46
C LEU A 75 -45.18 -13.82 -14.27
N TRP A 76 -45.70 -15.02 -14.58
CA TRP A 76 -46.92 -15.22 -15.38
C TRP A 76 -48.20 -15.13 -14.57
N LEU A 77 -48.15 -15.36 -13.24
CA LEU A 77 -49.31 -15.32 -12.36
C LEU A 77 -49.64 -13.93 -11.78
N GLY A 78 -48.92 -12.88 -12.19
CA GLY A 78 -49.32 -11.49 -11.96
C GLY A 78 -49.68 -11.18 -10.49
N LEU A 79 -48.86 -11.61 -9.51
CA LEU A 79 -49.04 -11.24 -8.13
C LEU A 79 -48.39 -9.88 -7.83
N PRO A 80 -49.12 -8.76 -7.92
CA PRO A 80 -48.68 -7.54 -7.29
C PRO A 80 -48.97 -7.67 -5.79
N HIS A 81 -48.06 -7.18 -4.97
CA HIS A 81 -48.14 -7.04 -3.51
C HIS A 81 -47.57 -8.17 -2.66
N LEU A 82 -46.23 -8.19 -2.55
CA LEU A 82 -45.57 -8.48 -1.31
C LEU A 82 -44.55 -7.34 -1.06
N ILE A 83 -45.07 -6.11 -0.99
CA ILE A 83 -44.41 -5.03 -0.25
C ILE A 83 -44.79 -5.26 1.19
N PRO A 84 -43.89 -5.53 2.11
CA PRO A 84 -44.25 -5.54 3.52
C PRO A 84 -44.76 -4.16 3.90
N GLU A 85 -45.97 -4.11 4.47
CA GLU A 85 -46.54 -2.87 5.03
C GLU A 85 -45.55 -2.27 6.04
N PRO A 86 -45.52 -0.94 6.23
CA PRO A 86 -44.64 -0.29 7.19
C PRO A 86 -44.94 -0.88 8.56
N VAL A 87 -43.89 -1.40 9.21
CA VAL A 87 -43.93 -2.02 10.53
C VAL A 87 -44.31 -0.97 11.57
N GLU A 88 -45.54 -1.00 12.03
CA GLU A 88 -46.15 0.02 12.91
C GLU A 88 -45.67 0.03 14.36
N GLN A 89 -44.80 -0.89 14.79
CA GLN A 89 -44.21 -0.85 16.13
C GLN A 89 -42.84 -1.50 16.17
N VAL A 90 -41.78 -0.67 16.22
CA VAL A 90 -40.44 -1.11 16.61
C VAL A 90 -40.44 -1.36 18.13
N ASP A 91 -40.14 -2.57 18.54
CA ASP A 91 -39.91 -2.88 19.95
C ASP A 91 -38.56 -2.29 20.39
N TRP A 92 -38.61 -1.12 20.99
CA TRP A 92 -37.46 -0.37 21.50
C TRP A 92 -36.79 -1.04 22.74
N SER A 93 -37.22 -2.22 23.14
CA SER A 93 -36.62 -2.93 24.27
C SER A 93 -35.21 -3.45 24.03
N VAL A 94 -34.74 -3.41 22.76
CA VAL A 94 -33.39 -3.84 22.37
C VAL A 94 -32.71 -2.72 21.57
N ILE A 95 -32.34 -1.63 22.26
CA ILE A 95 -31.54 -0.56 21.72
C ILE A 95 -30.06 -0.96 21.86
N TYR A 96 -29.37 -1.12 20.75
CA TYR A 96 -27.93 -1.32 20.71
C TYR A 96 -27.24 0.03 20.45
N GLY A 97 -26.46 0.46 21.38
CA GLY A 97 -25.73 1.73 21.36
C GLY A 97 -25.65 2.28 22.76
N GLU A 98 -24.53 2.17 23.33
CA GLU A 98 -24.00 2.53 24.64
C GLU A 98 -23.70 1.34 25.54
N LYS A 99 -22.44 0.96 25.46
CA LYS A 99 -21.51 0.77 26.57
C LYS A 99 -20.20 0.28 26.00
N SER A 100 -19.42 1.15 25.38
CA SER A 100 -17.98 1.01 25.51
C SER A 100 -17.53 2.06 26.52
N GLY A 101 -17.05 1.61 27.64
CA GLY A 101 -16.46 2.49 28.65
C GLY A 101 -15.17 3.16 28.20
N ASP A 102 -14.70 2.92 26.96
CA ASP A 102 -13.44 3.38 26.42
C ASP A 102 -13.53 4.09 25.04
N GLY A 103 -14.71 4.54 24.62
CA GLY A 103 -14.83 5.34 23.39
C GLY A 103 -14.51 4.60 22.06
N GLY A 104 -14.41 3.26 22.06
CA GLY A 104 -14.03 2.45 20.91
C GLY A 104 -15.18 2.13 19.93
N VAL A 105 -14.81 1.69 18.74
CA VAL A 105 -15.73 1.17 17.71
C VAL A 105 -16.32 -0.16 18.17
N VAL A 106 -17.62 -0.38 17.93
CA VAL A 106 -18.32 -1.61 18.33
C VAL A 106 -18.63 -2.46 17.11
N THR A 107 -18.18 -3.71 17.12
CA THR A 107 -18.49 -4.71 16.08
C THR A 107 -19.52 -5.72 16.61
N ARG A 108 -20.54 -6.01 15.83
CA ARG A 108 -21.58 -6.99 16.15
C ARG A 108 -21.92 -7.85 14.94
N THR A 109 -21.94 -9.15 15.14
CA THR A 109 -22.49 -10.10 14.15
C THR A 109 -23.94 -10.40 14.50
N LEU A 110 -24.84 -10.18 13.55
CA LEU A 110 -26.25 -10.49 13.67
C LEU A 110 -26.51 -12.00 13.44
N PRO A 111 -27.66 -12.55 13.85
CA PRO A 111 -27.98 -13.96 13.65
C PRO A 111 -28.00 -14.43 12.19
N ASP A 112 -28.21 -13.53 11.23
CA ASP A 112 -28.18 -13.82 9.79
C ASP A 112 -26.75 -13.82 9.21
N GLY A 113 -25.72 -13.55 10.04
CA GLY A 113 -24.31 -13.43 9.64
C GLY A 113 -23.90 -12.03 9.18
N THR A 114 -24.83 -11.07 9.12
CA THR A 114 -24.48 -9.67 8.83
C THR A 114 -23.63 -9.06 9.95
N ILE A 115 -22.56 -8.37 9.59
CA ILE A 115 -21.69 -7.68 10.54
C ILE A 115 -22.03 -6.19 10.51
N VAL A 116 -22.34 -5.64 11.69
CA VAL A 116 -22.56 -4.21 11.91
C VAL A 116 -21.40 -3.66 12.70
N ILE A 117 -20.67 -2.73 12.12
CA ILE A 117 -19.60 -1.97 12.78
C ILE A 117 -20.17 -0.57 13.01
N SER A 118 -20.19 -0.10 14.26
CA SER A 118 -20.76 1.20 14.62
C SER A 118 -19.74 2.11 15.28
N ARG A 119 -19.80 3.39 14.91
CA ARG A 119 -18.99 4.45 15.51
C ARG A 119 -19.46 4.73 16.95
N PRO A 120 -18.57 5.20 17.86
CA PRO A 120 -18.97 5.62 19.20
C PRO A 120 -20.11 6.64 19.16
N GLY A 121 -21.13 6.45 20.02
CA GLY A 121 -22.32 7.31 20.08
C GLY A 121 -23.40 7.02 19.04
N THR A 122 -23.23 6.01 18.19
CA THR A 122 -24.25 5.55 17.24
C THR A 122 -25.38 4.83 17.98
N LYS A 123 -26.63 5.11 17.59
CA LYS A 123 -27.84 4.49 18.16
C LYS A 123 -28.62 3.77 17.08
N TYR A 124 -28.76 2.46 17.23
CA TYR A 124 -29.58 1.63 16.31
C TYR A 124 -30.28 0.49 17.07
N ALA A 125 -31.37 -0.02 16.52
CA ALA A 125 -32.07 -1.21 16.97
C ALA A 125 -32.09 -2.26 15.85
N VAL A 126 -32.05 -3.55 16.22
CA VAL A 126 -32.10 -4.67 15.27
C VAL A 126 -33.51 -5.23 15.23
N GLY A 127 -34.03 -5.48 14.02
CA GLY A 127 -35.35 -6.09 13.83
C GLY A 127 -35.39 -7.58 14.24
N ARG A 128 -36.58 -8.10 14.48
CA ARG A 128 -36.77 -9.48 14.99
C ARG A 128 -36.28 -10.58 14.08
N ASP A 129 -36.32 -10.34 12.76
CA ASP A 129 -35.82 -11.25 11.73
C ASP A 129 -34.32 -11.08 11.42
N SER A 130 -33.67 -10.13 12.11
CA SER A 130 -32.25 -9.77 11.90
C SER A 130 -31.90 -9.30 10.49
N ARG A 131 -32.90 -9.00 9.64
CA ARG A 131 -32.68 -8.53 8.26
C ARG A 131 -32.93 -7.03 8.11
N TYR A 132 -33.11 -6.29 9.20
CA TYR A 132 -33.11 -4.83 9.17
C TYR A 132 -32.59 -4.24 10.48
N ILE A 133 -32.08 -3.02 10.37
CA ILE A 133 -31.78 -2.18 11.54
C ILE A 133 -32.53 -0.85 11.41
N TRP A 134 -32.88 -0.26 12.54
CA TRP A 134 -33.37 1.11 12.62
C TRP A 134 -32.25 1.99 13.17
N LEU A 135 -31.67 2.84 12.31
CA LEU A 135 -30.62 3.78 12.69
C LEU A 135 -31.25 5.12 13.08
N SER A 136 -31.15 5.50 14.35
CA SER A 136 -31.70 6.77 14.88
C SER A 136 -30.67 7.88 15.01
N LYS A 137 -29.37 7.54 15.04
CA LYS A 137 -28.26 8.50 15.13
C LYS A 137 -26.93 7.85 14.81
N GLY A 138 -26.03 8.59 14.14
CA GLY A 138 -24.62 8.23 13.96
C GLY A 138 -24.35 7.40 12.73
N ASP A 139 -23.24 6.63 12.75
CA ASP A 139 -22.65 6.00 11.58
C ASP A 139 -22.48 4.50 11.78
N VAL A 140 -22.84 3.72 10.77
CA VAL A 140 -22.61 2.27 10.72
C VAL A 140 -21.91 1.89 9.42
N TYR A 141 -21.04 0.90 9.49
CA TYR A 141 -20.54 0.17 8.32
C TYR A 141 -21.05 -1.26 8.36
N LEU A 142 -21.61 -1.72 7.27
CA LEU A 142 -22.34 -2.97 7.17
C LEU A 142 -21.67 -3.91 6.18
N ILE A 143 -21.40 -5.14 6.63
CA ILE A 143 -21.03 -6.27 5.76
C ILE A 143 -22.24 -7.20 5.75
N VAL A 144 -23.10 -7.04 4.75
CA VAL A 144 -24.38 -7.74 4.68
C VAL A 144 -24.18 -9.17 4.20
N ALA A 145 -24.65 -10.13 4.95
CA ALA A 145 -24.66 -11.53 4.55
C ALA A 145 -25.56 -11.77 3.35
N LYS A 146 -25.06 -12.53 2.35
CA LYS A 146 -25.86 -12.91 1.17
C LYS A 146 -27.06 -13.76 1.60
N GLY A 147 -28.27 -13.41 1.12
CA GLY A 147 -29.51 -14.07 1.46
C GLY A 147 -30.61 -13.79 0.43
N THR A 148 -31.67 -14.58 0.49
CA THR A 148 -32.85 -14.42 -0.41
C THR A 148 -33.74 -13.22 -0.03
N VAL A 149 -33.68 -12.79 1.24
CA VAL A 149 -34.39 -11.61 1.75
C VAL A 149 -33.39 -10.45 1.81
N PRO A 150 -33.71 -9.27 1.27
CA PRO A 150 -32.82 -8.12 1.36
C PRO A 150 -32.62 -7.67 2.82
N PHE A 151 -31.47 -7.07 3.10
CA PHE A 151 -31.21 -6.38 4.36
C PHE A 151 -31.55 -4.90 4.20
N SER A 152 -32.12 -4.26 5.23
CA SER A 152 -32.46 -2.85 5.14
C SER A 152 -32.02 -2.04 6.37
N VAL A 153 -31.60 -0.80 6.13
CA VAL A 153 -31.34 0.23 7.14
C VAL A 153 -32.47 1.23 7.08
N HIS A 154 -33.29 1.28 8.12
CA HIS A 154 -34.40 2.21 8.26
C HIS A 154 -33.94 3.43 9.06
N THR A 155 -34.38 4.61 8.64
CA THR A 155 -34.13 5.89 9.34
C THR A 155 -35.37 6.77 9.27
N GLY A 156 -35.40 7.89 9.97
CA GLY A 156 -36.44 8.92 9.81
C GLY A 156 -36.43 9.65 8.45
N HIS A 157 -35.39 9.47 7.61
CA HIS A 157 -35.20 10.18 6.35
C HIS A 157 -35.27 9.25 5.12
N GLY A 158 -35.40 7.94 5.33
CA GLY A 158 -35.50 6.96 4.27
C GLY A 158 -34.96 5.60 4.65
N VAL A 159 -34.93 4.70 3.66
CA VAL A 159 -34.54 3.29 3.80
C VAL A 159 -33.46 2.97 2.78
N ALA A 160 -32.38 2.35 3.23
CA ALA A 160 -31.36 1.77 2.37
C ALA A 160 -31.53 0.24 2.33
N THR A 161 -31.69 -0.35 1.15
CA THR A 161 -31.95 -1.78 0.94
C THR A 161 -30.81 -2.43 0.17
N ALA A 162 -30.31 -3.55 0.64
CA ALA A 162 -29.09 -4.22 0.18
C ALA A 162 -29.25 -5.74 0.05
N HIS A 163 -28.59 -6.34 -0.94
CA HIS A 163 -28.57 -7.78 -1.19
C HIS A 163 -27.13 -8.32 -1.16
N GLY A 164 -26.56 -8.54 0.05
CA GLY A 164 -25.19 -9.05 0.16
C GLY A 164 -24.13 -8.03 -0.24
N THR A 165 -24.21 -6.83 0.30
CA THR A 165 -23.40 -5.66 -0.06
C THR A 165 -22.55 -5.20 1.12
N ARG A 166 -21.53 -4.37 0.82
CA ARG A 166 -20.76 -3.65 1.84
C ARG A 166 -20.99 -2.16 1.66
N PHE A 167 -21.46 -1.49 2.69
CA PHE A 167 -21.77 -0.07 2.61
C PHE A 167 -21.75 0.62 3.97
N ALA A 168 -21.51 1.92 3.95
CA ALA A 168 -21.67 2.80 5.09
C ALA A 168 -23.05 3.45 5.04
N ALA A 169 -23.72 3.57 6.19
CA ALA A 169 -24.90 4.40 6.37
C ALA A 169 -24.66 5.37 7.50
N SER A 170 -24.90 6.65 7.25
CA SER A 170 -24.73 7.75 8.19
C SER A 170 -26.00 8.56 8.28
N LEU A 171 -26.36 8.94 9.49
CA LEU A 171 -27.46 9.86 9.77
C LEU A 171 -26.87 11.17 10.32
N ALA A 172 -26.62 12.10 9.42
CA ALA A 172 -26.06 13.43 9.71
C ALA A 172 -26.80 14.50 8.94
N ASP A 173 -26.84 15.73 9.45
CA ASP A 173 -27.39 16.91 8.78
C ASP A 173 -28.84 16.71 8.27
N GLU A 174 -29.67 16.02 9.05
CA GLU A 174 -31.06 15.72 8.71
C GLU A 174 -31.26 14.94 7.38
N ALA A 175 -30.28 14.12 6.99
CA ALA A 175 -30.31 13.29 5.81
C ALA A 175 -29.72 11.90 6.08
N LEU A 176 -30.24 10.89 5.39
CA LEU A 176 -29.58 9.59 5.28
C LEU A 176 -28.54 9.66 4.16
N ARG A 177 -27.28 9.38 4.51
CA ARG A 177 -26.18 9.21 3.55
C ARG A 177 -25.80 7.75 3.45
N VAL A 178 -25.62 7.24 2.24
CA VAL A 178 -25.24 5.85 1.99
C VAL A 178 -24.12 5.82 0.96
N ALA A 179 -22.95 5.29 1.36
CA ALA A 179 -21.79 5.12 0.49
C ALA A 179 -21.45 3.64 0.34
N VAL A 180 -21.29 3.18 -0.92
CA VAL A 180 -21.18 1.76 -1.24
C VAL A 180 -19.75 1.35 -1.51
N ALA A 181 -19.27 0.35 -0.77
CA ALA A 181 -17.95 -0.27 -0.98
C ALA A 181 -18.02 -1.46 -1.93
N GLN A 182 -19.10 -2.26 -1.90
CA GLN A 182 -19.29 -3.43 -2.76
C GLN A 182 -20.78 -3.66 -3.05
N GLY A 183 -21.10 -3.98 -4.30
CA GLY A 183 -22.46 -4.28 -4.75
C GLY A 183 -23.30 -3.03 -5.01
N VAL A 184 -24.62 -3.15 -4.89
CA VAL A 184 -25.60 -2.07 -5.15
C VAL A 184 -26.55 -1.95 -3.96
N VAL A 185 -26.85 -0.72 -3.55
CA VAL A 185 -27.82 -0.39 -2.51
C VAL A 185 -28.90 0.52 -3.08
N THR A 186 -30.16 0.17 -2.89
CA THR A 186 -31.29 1.04 -3.23
C THR A 186 -31.63 1.93 -2.05
N VAL A 187 -31.56 3.24 -2.22
CA VAL A 187 -31.92 4.25 -1.22
C VAL A 187 -33.25 4.88 -1.61
N LYS A 188 -34.24 4.80 -0.72
CA LYS A 188 -35.62 5.23 -0.95
C LYS A 188 -36.13 6.09 0.19
N ASN A 189 -36.91 7.14 -0.12
CA ASN A 189 -37.80 7.85 0.81
C ASN A 189 -39.21 7.96 0.20
N ASP A 190 -40.12 8.71 0.81
CA ASP A 190 -41.49 8.89 0.34
C ASP A 190 -41.60 9.59 -1.02
N LEU A 191 -40.58 10.32 -1.43
CA LEU A 191 -40.55 11.13 -2.66
C LEU A 191 -39.92 10.40 -3.86
N GLY A 192 -39.11 9.35 -3.64
CA GLY A 192 -38.47 8.61 -4.71
C GLY A 192 -37.44 7.59 -4.26
N ALA A 193 -36.73 7.02 -5.23
CA ALA A 193 -35.66 6.05 -4.99
C ALA A 193 -34.50 6.24 -5.95
N VAL A 194 -33.27 5.85 -5.51
CA VAL A 194 -32.09 5.84 -6.34
C VAL A 194 -31.23 4.62 -6.00
N ASP A 195 -30.66 3.96 -7.03
CA ASP A 195 -29.67 2.92 -6.85
C ASP A 195 -28.28 3.51 -6.79
N VAL A 196 -27.47 3.01 -5.87
CA VAL A 196 -26.12 3.49 -5.56
C VAL A 196 -25.17 2.31 -5.72
N GLY A 197 -24.22 2.41 -6.62
CA GLY A 197 -23.20 1.40 -6.88
C GLY A 197 -21.88 1.72 -6.17
N VAL A 198 -20.91 0.84 -6.40
CA VAL A 198 -19.56 0.94 -5.83
C VAL A 198 -18.92 2.29 -6.12
N GLY A 199 -18.34 2.93 -5.12
CA GLY A 199 -17.68 4.25 -5.23
C GLY A 199 -18.65 5.43 -5.32
N GLN A 200 -19.95 5.20 -5.19
CA GLN A 200 -20.98 6.25 -5.21
C GLN A 200 -21.56 6.48 -3.82
N GLU A 201 -22.13 7.66 -3.59
CA GLU A 201 -22.91 8.01 -2.41
C GLU A 201 -24.32 8.44 -2.81
N ALA A 202 -25.32 8.09 -2.01
CA ALA A 202 -26.63 8.74 -2.06
C ALA A 202 -26.84 9.62 -0.84
N VAL A 203 -27.52 10.74 -1.07
CA VAL A 203 -28.01 11.62 -0.03
C VAL A 203 -29.54 11.66 -0.13
N ALA A 204 -30.22 11.27 0.93
CA ALA A 204 -31.68 11.27 1.03
C ALA A 204 -32.14 12.17 2.18
N PRO A 205 -32.39 13.46 1.93
CA PRO A 205 -33.10 14.34 2.84
C PRO A 205 -34.57 13.89 2.99
N SER A 206 -35.26 14.29 4.06
CA SER A 206 -36.68 13.93 4.24
C SER A 206 -37.62 14.66 3.28
N ASP A 207 -37.22 15.81 2.78
CA ASP A 207 -38.02 16.76 1.99
C ASP A 207 -37.64 16.83 0.49
N GLU A 208 -36.62 16.05 0.08
CA GLU A 208 -36.18 15.98 -1.33
C GLU A 208 -36.12 14.52 -1.81
N VAL A 209 -36.15 14.34 -3.13
CA VAL A 209 -35.91 13.01 -3.75
C VAL A 209 -34.46 12.58 -3.48
N PRO A 210 -34.20 11.30 -3.12
CA PRO A 210 -32.84 10.80 -2.97
C PRO A 210 -32.04 11.02 -4.26
N ARG A 211 -30.82 11.50 -4.10
CA ARG A 211 -29.94 11.81 -5.24
C ARG A 211 -28.56 11.19 -5.06
N ARG A 212 -27.96 10.78 -6.17
CA ARG A 212 -26.54 10.40 -6.19
C ARG A 212 -25.69 11.65 -6.00
N ALA A 213 -24.60 11.50 -5.27
CA ALA A 213 -23.57 12.50 -5.07
C ALA A 213 -22.21 11.89 -5.38
N ALA A 214 -21.23 12.75 -5.73
CA ALA A 214 -19.83 12.32 -5.74
C ALA A 214 -19.43 11.96 -4.31
N ALA A 215 -18.99 10.71 -4.12
CA ALA A 215 -18.54 10.25 -2.81
C ALA A 215 -17.04 10.48 -2.64
N PRO A 216 -16.58 10.92 -1.47
CA PRO A 216 -15.20 10.67 -1.08
C PRO A 216 -14.91 9.17 -1.10
N ARG A 217 -13.62 8.81 -1.23
CA ARG A 217 -13.17 7.40 -1.17
C ARG A 217 -13.78 6.71 0.05
N ILE A 218 -14.40 5.54 -0.12
CA ILE A 218 -15.12 4.85 0.96
C ILE A 218 -14.21 4.52 2.15
N SER A 219 -12.95 4.18 1.94
CA SER A 219 -11.97 3.95 3.01
C SER A 219 -11.73 5.19 3.87
N TYR A 220 -11.81 6.39 3.29
CA TYR A 220 -11.77 7.63 4.04
C TYR A 220 -13.04 7.83 4.88
N ILE A 221 -14.21 7.58 4.29
CA ILE A 221 -15.52 7.70 5.00
C ILE A 221 -15.56 6.79 6.22
N VAL A 222 -15.06 5.55 6.09
CA VAL A 222 -15.12 4.53 7.17
C VAL A 222 -13.78 4.34 7.89
N SER A 223 -12.86 5.30 7.80
CA SER A 223 -11.54 5.23 8.47
C SER A 223 -11.64 4.98 9.98
N TRP A 224 -12.72 5.43 10.61
CA TRP A 224 -13.04 5.16 12.01
C TRP A 224 -13.30 3.66 12.31
N ALA A 225 -13.68 2.86 11.32
CA ALA A 225 -13.93 1.43 11.48
C ALA A 225 -12.65 0.58 11.28
N ARG A 226 -11.50 1.19 10.95
CA ARG A 226 -10.25 0.51 10.62
C ARG A 226 -9.84 -0.53 11.66
N SER A 227 -9.84 -0.18 12.95
CA SER A 227 -9.46 -1.10 14.03
C SER A 227 -10.36 -2.32 14.13
N ALA A 228 -11.64 -2.18 13.81
CA ALA A 228 -12.61 -3.27 13.82
C ALA A 228 -12.47 -4.20 12.60
N LEU A 229 -12.07 -3.65 11.46
CA LEU A 229 -11.76 -4.43 10.25
C LEU A 229 -10.43 -5.18 10.36
N ALA A 230 -9.47 -4.62 11.11
CA ALA A 230 -8.13 -5.18 11.34
C ALA A 230 -8.08 -6.23 12.48
N GLN A 231 -9.08 -6.32 13.34
CA GLN A 231 -9.07 -7.23 14.49
C GLN A 231 -9.21 -8.71 14.13
N ALA A 232 -9.51 -9.04 12.88
CA ALA A 232 -9.74 -10.43 12.49
C ALA A 232 -8.46 -11.30 12.47
N GLU A 233 -7.26 -10.73 12.22
CA GLU A 233 -6.04 -11.57 12.13
C GLU A 233 -4.76 -10.79 12.47
N ARG A 234 -4.37 -10.80 13.74
CA ARG A 234 -2.96 -10.61 14.09
C ARG A 234 -2.24 -11.96 14.02
N LEU A 235 -1.71 -12.28 12.88
CA LEU A 235 -0.78 -13.39 12.72
C LEU A 235 0.28 -12.97 11.69
N VAL A 236 1.45 -12.58 12.16
CA VAL A 236 2.75 -13.03 11.64
C VAL A 236 3.86 -12.30 12.38
N GLU A 237 4.66 -13.02 13.13
CA GLU A 237 5.98 -12.55 13.57
C GLU A 237 6.87 -12.44 12.35
N THR A 238 7.28 -11.23 12.00
CA THR A 238 8.19 -10.97 10.90
C THR A 238 9.62 -11.27 11.31
N SER A 239 10.29 -12.11 10.56
CA SER A 239 11.69 -12.50 10.79
C SER A 239 12.69 -11.70 9.93
N GLN A 240 12.34 -10.52 9.43
CA GLN A 240 13.28 -9.70 8.63
C GLN A 240 13.98 -8.65 9.47
N GLU A 241 15.29 -8.81 9.57
CA GLU A 241 16.21 -7.87 10.20
C GLU A 241 16.40 -6.62 9.34
N THR A 242 15.68 -5.54 9.65
CA THR A 242 15.87 -4.22 9.05
C THR A 242 16.28 -3.23 10.14
N GLY A 243 17.32 -2.44 9.90
CA GLY A 243 17.89 -1.52 10.90
C GLY A 243 18.91 -2.17 11.84
N THR A 244 19.35 -3.40 11.56
CA THR A 244 20.31 -4.13 12.38
C THR A 244 21.72 -3.76 12.01
N LEU A 245 22.55 -3.48 13.01
CA LEU A 245 23.99 -3.44 12.86
C LEU A 245 24.56 -4.85 13.06
N VAL A 246 24.84 -5.53 11.96
CA VAL A 246 25.55 -6.82 11.98
C VAL A 246 27.04 -6.54 12.02
N ALA A 247 27.68 -6.93 13.11
CA ALA A 247 29.13 -6.80 13.24
C ALA A 247 29.81 -8.17 13.10
N LYS A 248 31.03 -8.17 12.56
CA LYS A 248 31.87 -9.35 12.46
C LYS A 248 33.17 -9.14 13.19
N ASP A 249 33.59 -10.15 13.95
CA ASP A 249 34.90 -10.17 14.58
C ASP A 249 36.02 -10.37 13.52
N PRO A 250 37.31 -10.26 13.92
CA PRO A 250 38.43 -10.48 12.99
C PRO A 250 38.49 -11.88 12.38
N TRP A 251 37.74 -12.85 12.90
CA TRP A 251 37.63 -14.22 12.35
C TRP A 251 36.37 -14.44 11.50
N GLY A 252 35.56 -13.37 11.32
CA GLY A 252 34.34 -13.41 10.49
C GLY A 252 33.10 -13.94 11.21
N GLN A 253 33.15 -14.17 12.53
CA GLN A 253 31.98 -14.55 13.32
C GLN A 253 31.11 -13.35 13.63
N GLU A 254 29.80 -13.51 13.56
CA GLU A 254 28.85 -12.46 13.88
C GLU A 254 28.87 -12.14 15.38
N VAL A 255 28.96 -10.86 15.69
CA VAL A 255 29.00 -10.32 17.05
C VAL A 255 27.75 -9.46 17.25
N LYS A 256 27.01 -9.72 18.32
CA LYS A 256 25.87 -8.90 18.69
C LYS A 256 26.36 -7.62 19.37
N LEU A 257 25.89 -6.47 18.88
CA LEU A 257 26.02 -5.18 19.51
C LEU A 257 24.78 -4.90 20.36
N THR A 258 24.92 -4.09 21.41
CA THR A 258 23.77 -3.62 22.18
C THR A 258 23.39 -2.23 21.70
N LEU A 259 22.14 -2.04 21.33
CA LEU A 259 21.56 -0.73 21.05
C LEU A 259 21.29 -0.03 22.39
N ARG A 260 22.04 1.03 22.69
CA ARG A 260 21.88 1.78 23.94
C ARG A 260 20.83 2.86 23.82
N GLU A 261 20.96 3.70 22.82
CA GLU A 261 20.09 4.84 22.59
C GLU A 261 19.56 4.82 21.17
N TYR A 262 18.28 5.09 21.02
CA TYR A 262 17.59 5.18 19.74
C TYR A 262 16.67 6.40 19.77
N HIS A 263 17.05 7.45 19.06
CA HIS A 263 16.28 8.67 18.96
C HIS A 263 15.80 8.86 17.54
N VAL A 264 14.49 9.08 17.38
CA VAL A 264 13.85 9.41 16.11
C VAL A 264 13.23 10.80 16.25
N ASP A 265 13.81 11.76 15.54
CA ASP A 265 13.32 13.14 15.48
C ASP A 265 12.78 13.43 14.09
N VAL A 266 11.52 13.86 14.03
CA VAL A 266 10.78 14.09 12.79
C VAL A 266 10.30 15.52 12.73
N HIS A 267 10.63 16.22 11.67
CA HIS A 267 10.13 17.55 11.38
C HIS A 267 9.23 17.52 10.13
N ILE A 268 7.97 17.91 10.30
CA ILE A 268 6.95 17.90 9.24
C ILE A 268 6.61 19.34 8.85
N GLU A 269 6.76 19.66 7.57
CA GLU A 269 6.38 20.93 6.99
C GLU A 269 5.82 20.69 5.57
N ASP A 270 4.65 21.29 5.25
CA ASP A 270 4.01 21.21 3.93
C ASP A 270 3.76 19.78 3.39
N GLY A 271 3.51 18.81 4.27
CA GLY A 271 3.33 17.41 3.86
C GLY A 271 4.65 16.70 3.51
N VAL A 272 5.78 17.29 3.88
CA VAL A 272 7.11 16.69 3.76
C VAL A 272 7.67 16.46 5.16
N ALA A 273 8.11 15.24 5.45
CA ALA A 273 8.77 14.89 6.70
C ALA A 273 10.28 14.75 6.49
N ARG A 274 11.06 15.39 7.36
CA ARG A 274 12.49 15.13 7.52
C ARG A 274 12.67 14.32 8.79
N THR A 275 13.08 13.07 8.65
CA THR A 275 13.38 12.17 9.75
C THR A 275 14.86 12.13 10.02
N THR A 276 15.26 12.26 11.27
CA THR A 276 16.64 12.07 11.75
C THR A 276 16.64 10.90 12.72
N VAL A 277 17.42 9.90 12.41
CA VAL A 277 17.65 8.73 13.25
C VAL A 277 19.04 8.83 13.85
N ASP A 278 19.10 8.77 15.17
CA ASP A 278 20.34 8.84 15.96
C ASP A 278 20.41 7.57 16.83
N GLN A 279 21.38 6.72 16.53
CA GLN A 279 21.55 5.44 17.21
C GLN A 279 22.92 5.31 17.81
N THR A 280 22.97 4.83 19.06
CA THR A 280 24.21 4.54 19.80
C THR A 280 24.30 3.05 20.09
N PHE A 281 25.30 2.40 19.50
CA PHE A 281 25.60 0.98 19.67
C PHE A 281 26.80 0.80 20.59
N PHE A 282 26.81 -0.26 21.39
CA PHE A 282 27.93 -0.62 22.27
C PHE A 282 28.55 -1.95 21.82
N ASN A 283 29.89 -1.93 21.65
CA ASN A 283 30.69 -3.11 21.35
C ASN A 283 31.19 -3.77 22.65
N HIS A 284 30.68 -4.97 22.96
CA HIS A 284 31.12 -5.71 24.16
C HIS A 284 32.47 -6.45 23.98
N MET A 285 32.93 -6.57 22.72
CA MET A 285 34.21 -7.23 22.45
C MET A 285 35.39 -6.35 22.89
N PRO A 286 36.52 -6.95 23.27
CA PRO A 286 37.74 -6.17 23.56
C PRO A 286 38.45 -5.68 22.29
N SER A 287 38.09 -6.22 21.11
CA SER A 287 38.70 -5.92 19.82
C SER A 287 37.84 -4.96 18.99
N ASN A 288 38.49 -4.27 18.06
CA ASN A 288 37.84 -3.48 17.04
C ASN A 288 37.15 -4.45 16.04
N ILE A 289 35.91 -4.13 15.67
CA ILE A 289 35.10 -4.91 14.74
C ILE A 289 34.61 -4.04 13.58
N GLU A 290 34.24 -4.68 12.48
CA GLU A 290 33.56 -4.03 11.36
C GLU A 290 32.06 -4.29 11.44
N GLY A 291 31.26 -3.23 11.32
CA GLY A 291 29.81 -3.32 11.30
C GLY A 291 29.23 -3.04 9.92
N THR A 292 28.18 -3.74 9.59
CA THR A 292 27.32 -3.44 8.44
C THR A 292 25.92 -3.17 8.94
N PHE A 293 25.44 -1.97 8.67
CA PHE A 293 24.12 -1.51 9.03
C PHE A 293 23.24 -1.43 7.77
N TYR A 294 22.06 -2.04 7.83
CA TYR A 294 21.07 -2.00 6.76
C TYR A 294 19.92 -1.09 7.21
N PHE A 295 19.66 -0.06 6.45
CA PHE A 295 18.65 0.93 6.76
C PHE A 295 17.60 1.01 5.62
N PRO A 296 16.37 0.51 5.84
CA PRO A 296 15.30 0.65 4.86
C PRO A 296 14.77 2.07 4.89
N LEU A 297 14.53 2.64 3.71
CA LEU A 297 13.86 3.92 3.57
C LEU A 297 12.41 3.71 3.11
N PRO A 298 11.48 4.57 3.55
CA PRO A 298 10.16 4.64 2.94
C PRO A 298 10.24 4.92 1.43
N PRO A 299 9.29 4.44 0.63
CA PRO A 299 9.25 4.71 -0.81
C PRO A 299 9.32 6.21 -1.12
N GLY A 300 10.15 6.57 -2.08
CA GLY A 300 10.35 7.96 -2.48
C GLY A 300 11.08 8.83 -1.45
N ALA A 301 11.61 8.24 -0.39
CA ALA A 301 12.47 8.94 0.55
C ALA A 301 13.89 9.13 -0.01
N SER A 302 14.52 10.23 0.35
CA SER A 302 15.88 10.59 -0.08
C SER A 302 16.76 10.87 1.12
N VAL A 303 17.92 10.21 1.19
CA VAL A 303 18.91 10.48 2.24
C VAL A 303 19.43 11.91 2.10
N SER A 304 19.34 12.69 3.16
CA SER A 304 19.77 14.09 3.20
C SER A 304 21.06 14.29 4.02
N ARG A 305 21.39 13.36 4.93
CA ARG A 305 22.57 13.45 5.79
C ARG A 305 22.99 12.08 6.29
N LEU A 306 24.28 11.84 6.29
CA LEU A 306 24.92 10.75 7.04
C LEU A 306 26.04 11.35 7.86
N ALA A 307 26.07 11.06 9.15
CA ALA A 307 27.18 11.48 10.03
C ALA A 307 27.45 10.41 11.10
N MET A 308 28.67 10.38 11.59
CA MET A 308 29.04 9.52 12.73
C MET A 308 30.04 10.22 13.65
N TYR A 309 30.07 9.80 14.90
CA TYR A 309 31.10 10.26 15.81
C TYR A 309 32.39 9.45 15.63
N VAL A 310 33.50 10.19 15.46
CA VAL A 310 34.86 9.67 15.35
C VAL A 310 35.72 10.42 16.38
N ALA A 311 36.25 9.72 17.35
CA ALA A 311 37.06 10.31 18.44
C ALA A 311 36.37 11.53 19.11
N GLY A 312 35.08 11.47 19.34
CA GLY A 312 34.27 12.53 19.95
C GLY A 312 33.88 13.70 19.04
N THR A 313 34.28 13.68 17.76
CA THR A 313 33.91 14.70 16.75
C THR A 313 32.90 14.14 15.76
N LEU A 314 31.87 14.91 15.48
CA LEU A 314 30.89 14.54 14.45
C LEU A 314 31.47 14.77 13.06
N ASN A 315 31.60 13.71 12.27
CA ASN A 315 32.07 13.75 10.90
C ASN A 315 30.91 13.47 9.95
N GLU A 316 30.75 14.31 8.95
CA GLU A 316 29.72 14.15 7.93
C GLU A 316 30.26 13.36 6.73
N GLY A 317 29.44 12.45 6.20
CA GLY A 317 29.74 11.70 4.98
C GLY A 317 29.57 12.56 3.73
N GLY A 318 30.50 12.44 2.80
CA GLY A 318 30.39 13.02 1.45
C GLY A 318 29.79 12.01 0.46
N MET A 319 29.07 12.49 -0.55
CA MET A 319 28.57 11.65 -1.63
C MET A 319 29.65 11.51 -2.70
N VAL A 320 29.95 10.28 -3.12
CA VAL A 320 30.93 9.98 -4.17
C VAL A 320 30.43 8.78 -4.99
N GLU A 321 30.97 8.61 -6.18
CA GLU A 321 30.69 7.44 -7.03
C GLU A 321 31.06 6.14 -6.27
N ARG A 322 30.23 5.07 -6.46
CA ARG A 322 30.32 3.81 -5.68
C ARG A 322 31.71 3.17 -5.74
N SER A 323 32.30 3.07 -6.94
CA SER A 323 33.63 2.48 -7.13
C SER A 323 34.73 3.29 -6.42
N ARG A 324 34.65 4.61 -6.51
CA ARG A 324 35.54 5.54 -5.83
C ARG A 324 35.32 5.51 -4.33
N GLY A 325 34.06 5.44 -3.87
CA GLY A 325 33.71 5.29 -2.45
C GLY A 325 34.29 4.03 -1.83
N GLN A 326 34.18 2.88 -2.52
CA GLN A 326 34.78 1.62 -2.10
C GLN A 326 36.30 1.67 -2.04
N ALA A 327 36.96 2.30 -3.02
CA ALA A 327 38.40 2.48 -3.02
C ALA A 327 38.86 3.34 -1.83
N ILE A 328 38.20 4.48 -1.58
CA ILE A 328 38.47 5.39 -0.46
C ILE A 328 38.25 4.64 0.87
N TYR A 329 37.15 3.91 1.01
CA TYR A 329 36.86 3.13 2.23
C TYR A 329 37.95 2.13 2.52
N ASN A 330 38.40 1.35 1.54
CA ASN A 330 39.44 0.33 1.72
C ASN A 330 40.80 0.96 2.04
N GLU A 331 41.14 2.09 1.40
CA GLU A 331 42.39 2.82 1.70
C GLU A 331 42.40 3.37 3.13
N ILE A 332 41.32 4.03 3.57
CA ILE A 332 41.22 4.59 4.91
C ILE A 332 41.17 3.47 5.96
N LYS A 333 40.51 2.36 5.67
CA LYS A 333 40.47 1.16 6.51
C LYS A 333 41.87 0.57 6.68
N PHE A 334 42.64 0.52 5.59
CA PHE A 334 44.04 0.06 5.63
C PHE A 334 44.93 0.97 6.53
N GLN A 335 44.65 2.28 6.52
CA GLN A 335 45.32 3.26 7.38
C GLN A 335 44.83 3.22 8.85
N ARG A 336 43.91 2.31 9.22
CA ARG A 336 43.27 2.19 10.55
C ARG A 336 42.60 3.49 11.03
N ARG A 337 42.06 4.28 10.10
CA ARG A 337 41.19 5.43 10.39
C ARG A 337 39.74 4.97 10.35
N ASP A 338 38.79 5.85 10.72
CA ASP A 338 37.36 5.57 10.83
C ASP A 338 36.62 5.83 9.51
N PRO A 339 36.60 4.92 8.50
CA PRO A 339 35.78 5.10 7.33
C PRO A 339 34.33 4.63 7.56
N ALA A 340 33.39 5.33 6.95
CA ALA A 340 32.03 4.83 6.75
C ALA A 340 31.70 4.92 5.27
N LEU A 341 31.02 3.90 4.74
CA LEU A 341 30.58 3.86 3.36
C LEU A 341 29.09 3.51 3.31
N LEU A 342 28.29 4.47 2.84
CA LEU A 342 26.87 4.28 2.57
C LEU A 342 26.67 3.92 1.09
N GLU A 343 26.09 2.78 0.84
CA GLU A 343 25.78 2.29 -0.50
C GLU A 343 24.26 2.10 -0.62
N MET A 344 23.66 2.62 -1.70
CA MET A 344 22.30 2.29 -2.05
C MET A 344 22.27 0.88 -2.67
N MET A 345 21.43 0.01 -2.10
CA MET A 345 21.16 -1.31 -2.63
C MET A 345 19.84 -1.29 -3.42
N GLU A 346 19.53 -2.37 -4.10
CA GLU A 346 18.21 -2.56 -4.70
C GLU A 346 17.12 -2.51 -3.63
N GLY A 347 15.95 -1.94 -3.96
CA GLY A 347 14.79 -1.93 -3.08
C GLY A 347 14.83 -0.90 -1.93
N ASN A 348 15.32 0.31 -2.17
CA ASN A 348 15.34 1.40 -1.19
C ASN A 348 16.04 1.08 0.15
N VAL A 349 16.93 0.09 0.17
CA VAL A 349 17.74 -0.25 1.34
C VAL A 349 19.12 0.38 1.21
N PHE A 350 19.52 1.12 2.23
CA PHE A 350 20.88 1.63 2.35
C PHE A 350 21.72 0.70 3.22
N LYS A 351 22.88 0.36 2.71
CA LYS A 351 23.91 -0.42 3.41
C LYS A 351 25.02 0.51 3.85
N LEU A 352 25.20 0.65 5.17
CA LEU A 352 26.27 1.43 5.75
C LEU A 352 27.34 0.50 6.33
N ARG A 353 28.56 0.56 5.82
CA ARG A 353 29.72 -0.12 6.43
C ARG A 353 30.51 0.85 7.28
N ILE A 354 30.85 0.42 8.48
CA ILE A 354 31.51 1.22 9.51
C ILE A 354 32.69 0.44 10.05
N PHE A 355 33.87 1.07 10.08
CA PHE A 355 35.07 0.52 10.67
C PHE A 355 35.98 1.67 11.21
N PRO A 356 36.59 1.50 12.40
CA PRO A 356 36.30 0.49 13.39
C PRO A 356 35.07 0.82 14.24
N ILE A 357 34.43 -0.22 14.78
CA ILE A 357 33.63 -0.10 15.99
C ILE A 357 34.57 -0.53 17.14
N GLU A 358 35.05 0.42 17.89
CA GLU A 358 36.13 0.22 18.88
C GLU A 358 35.70 -0.74 19.99
N GLY A 359 36.65 -1.55 20.46
CA GLY A 359 36.40 -2.51 21.53
C GLY A 359 36.01 -1.82 22.84
N ARG A 360 34.93 -2.30 23.49
CA ARG A 360 34.34 -1.78 24.73
C ARG A 360 33.97 -0.30 24.70
N GLN A 361 33.63 0.21 23.52
CA GLN A 361 33.21 1.59 23.30
C GLN A 361 31.86 1.70 22.59
N GLU A 362 31.33 2.92 22.56
CA GLU A 362 30.12 3.29 21.87
C GLU A 362 30.44 3.78 20.46
N LYS A 363 29.54 3.45 19.53
CA LYS A 363 29.52 4.03 18.17
C LYS A 363 28.17 4.68 17.91
N ARG A 364 28.19 5.98 17.66
CA ARG A 364 26.99 6.79 17.42
C ARG A 364 26.88 7.17 15.96
N ILE A 365 25.72 6.95 15.37
CA ILE A 365 25.44 7.10 13.95
C ILE A 365 24.21 7.98 13.78
N PHE A 366 24.28 8.91 12.81
CA PHE A 366 23.15 9.74 12.38
C PHE A 366 22.82 9.49 10.93
N ILE A 367 21.54 9.25 10.65
CA ILE A 367 21.00 9.23 9.30
C ILE A 367 19.82 10.17 9.25
N SER A 368 19.79 11.08 8.30
CA SER A 368 18.61 11.89 8.03
C SER A 368 18.13 11.66 6.60
N TYR A 369 16.82 11.61 6.44
CA TYR A 369 16.20 11.50 5.13
C TYR A 369 14.95 12.37 5.08
N THR A 370 14.49 12.66 3.86
CA THR A 370 13.29 13.44 3.59
C THR A 370 12.32 12.56 2.81
N GLN A 371 11.05 12.55 3.21
CA GLN A 371 9.99 11.82 2.54
C GLN A 371 8.75 12.70 2.36
N LYS A 372 8.04 12.49 1.25
CA LYS A 372 6.70 13.00 1.05
C LYS A 372 5.72 12.16 1.87
N LEU A 373 4.81 12.80 2.61
CA LEU A 373 3.75 12.09 3.31
C LEU A 373 2.64 11.67 2.33
N GLU A 374 2.11 10.47 2.54
CA GLU A 374 0.84 10.10 1.90
C GLU A 374 -0.26 11.00 2.45
N GLU A 375 -1.07 11.55 1.57
CA GLU A 375 -2.14 12.46 1.96
C GLU A 375 -3.42 12.18 1.20
N LEU A 376 -4.52 12.05 1.95
CA LEU A 376 -5.84 11.77 1.43
C LEU A 376 -6.87 12.68 2.11
N TYR A 377 -7.56 13.53 1.34
CA TYR A 377 -8.50 14.56 1.83
C TYR A 377 -7.93 15.42 2.97
N GLY A 378 -6.63 15.75 2.88
CA GLY A 378 -5.92 16.53 3.89
C GLY A 378 -5.39 15.70 5.07
N THR A 379 -5.83 14.46 5.27
CA THR A 379 -5.26 13.57 6.28
C THR A 379 -3.90 13.08 5.82
N MET A 380 -2.85 13.41 6.56
CA MET A 380 -1.48 12.98 6.29
C MET A 380 -1.15 11.75 7.11
N ARG A 381 -0.41 10.81 6.50
CA ARG A 381 0.09 9.60 7.13
C ARG A 381 1.61 9.64 7.17
N TYR A 382 2.18 9.61 8.36
CA TYR A 382 3.60 9.41 8.60
C TYR A 382 3.85 7.96 9.00
N TRP A 383 4.73 7.28 8.28
CA TRP A 383 5.18 5.92 8.58
C TRP A 383 6.70 5.88 8.66
N PHE A 384 7.22 5.24 9.71
CA PHE A 384 8.64 5.02 9.92
C PHE A 384 8.86 3.54 10.26
N PRO A 385 9.60 2.79 9.41
CA PRO A 385 9.92 1.40 9.69
C PRO A 385 10.89 1.33 10.86
N MET A 386 10.48 0.67 11.94
CA MET A 386 11.35 0.38 13.08
C MET A 386 12.00 -0.99 12.90
N ASP A 387 13.10 -1.18 13.61
CA ASP A 387 13.84 -2.43 13.60
C ASP A 387 13.14 -3.45 14.51
N HIS A 388 12.78 -4.58 13.94
CA HIS A 388 12.24 -5.73 14.68
C HIS A 388 13.34 -6.62 15.25
N THR A 389 14.57 -6.12 15.41
CA THR A 389 15.70 -6.89 15.90
C THR A 389 15.53 -7.38 17.33
N HIS A 390 16.30 -8.42 17.66
CA HIS A 390 16.32 -9.04 18.97
C HIS A 390 17.04 -8.23 20.06
N SER A 391 17.38 -6.96 19.80
CA SER A 391 18.11 -6.10 20.72
C SER A 391 17.18 -5.08 21.38
N ASN A 392 17.11 -5.07 22.71
CA ASN A 392 16.42 -4.01 23.44
C ASN A 392 17.22 -2.71 23.35
N ALA A 393 16.52 -1.61 23.13
CA ALA A 393 17.06 -0.27 23.31
C ALA A 393 16.94 0.11 24.80
N ARG A 394 18.04 0.57 25.41
CA ARG A 394 18.00 1.08 26.77
C ARG A 394 17.14 2.35 26.88
N LEU A 395 17.20 3.20 25.86
CA LEU A 395 16.40 4.40 25.74
C LEU A 395 15.93 4.54 24.29
N LEU A 396 14.62 4.61 24.08
CA LEU A 396 13.99 4.96 22.81
C LEU A 396 13.21 6.25 22.98
N THR A 397 13.47 7.26 22.15
CA THR A 397 12.68 8.50 22.12
C THR A 397 12.14 8.75 20.71
N LEU A 398 10.86 9.03 20.64
CA LEU A 398 10.16 9.41 19.41
C LEU A 398 9.67 10.84 19.57
N ARG A 399 10.06 11.73 18.67
CA ARG A 399 9.62 13.12 18.68
C ARG A 399 9.23 13.54 17.28
N LEU A 400 7.98 13.98 17.12
CA LEU A 400 7.47 14.52 15.87
C LEU A 400 7.07 15.97 16.08
N ARG A 401 7.51 16.85 15.20
CA ARG A 401 7.15 18.28 15.20
C ARG A 401 6.49 18.65 13.87
N GLY A 402 5.22 18.97 13.90
CA GLY A 402 4.45 19.50 12.75
C GLY A 402 4.40 21.02 12.81
N LYS A 403 5.12 21.70 11.91
CA LYS A 403 5.23 23.16 11.88
C LYS A 403 3.89 23.83 11.57
N GLY A 404 3.42 24.69 12.51
CA GLY A 404 2.14 25.40 12.38
C GLY A 404 0.92 24.49 12.31
N MET A 405 1.01 23.25 12.83
CA MET A 405 -0.03 22.23 12.69
C MET A 405 -0.96 22.13 13.90
N PHE A 406 -0.61 22.70 15.07
CA PHE A 406 -1.37 22.49 16.30
C PHE A 406 -2.84 22.94 16.20
N ALA A 407 -3.09 24.10 15.62
CA ALA A 407 -4.46 24.61 15.44
C ALA A 407 -5.23 23.90 14.32
N LYS A 408 -4.53 23.25 13.37
CA LYS A 408 -5.10 22.73 12.11
C LYS A 408 -5.33 21.24 12.09
N TYR A 409 -4.58 20.46 12.88
CA TYR A 409 -4.58 19.01 12.83
C TYR A 409 -4.73 18.39 14.22
N ASP A 410 -5.49 17.32 14.29
CA ASP A 410 -5.43 16.34 15.38
C ASP A 410 -4.47 15.21 14.96
N ALA A 411 -3.66 14.74 15.90
CA ALA A 411 -2.74 13.63 15.63
C ALA A 411 -3.08 12.43 16.50
N HIS A 412 -3.03 11.24 15.91
CA HIS A 412 -3.17 10.00 16.64
C HIS A 412 -2.28 8.91 16.03
N SER A 413 -1.80 8.02 16.86
CA SER A 413 -1.04 6.84 16.46
C SER A 413 -1.78 5.58 16.88
N SER A 414 -1.80 4.56 16.00
CA SER A 414 -2.32 3.23 16.32
C SER A 414 -1.25 2.32 16.92
N THR A 415 0.01 2.77 16.93
CA THR A 415 1.18 1.95 17.30
C THR A 415 1.86 2.42 18.57
N HIS A 416 1.85 3.72 18.87
CA HIS A 416 2.53 4.31 20.01
C HIS A 416 1.67 5.37 20.67
N ASP A 417 1.68 5.44 21.99
CA ASP A 417 1.04 6.51 22.74
C ASP A 417 1.94 7.75 22.77
N PHE A 418 1.38 8.93 22.51
CA PHE A 418 2.12 10.17 22.49
C PHE A 418 1.52 11.21 23.43
N ASP A 419 2.41 11.92 24.10
CA ASP A 419 2.08 13.21 24.71
C ASP A 419 2.06 14.27 23.60
N ALA A 420 0.90 14.90 23.37
CA ALA A 420 0.70 15.92 22.34
C ALA A 420 0.60 17.29 22.99
N TYR A 421 1.37 18.29 22.51
CA TYR A 421 1.33 19.66 23.02
C TYR A 421 1.65 20.72 21.97
N ASP A 422 1.29 21.96 22.29
CA ASP A 422 1.60 23.15 21.50
C ASP A 422 2.98 23.69 21.86
N ASP A 423 3.80 23.96 20.86
CA ASP A 423 5.06 24.66 21.00
C ASP A 423 5.14 25.83 20.00
N GLY A 424 4.49 26.95 20.36
CA GLY A 424 4.47 28.16 19.54
C GLY A 424 3.68 28.01 18.22
N GLY A 425 2.60 27.20 18.21
CA GLY A 425 1.78 26.88 17.06
C GLY A 425 2.19 25.61 16.34
N ASP A 426 3.33 25.00 16.71
CA ASP A 426 3.75 23.70 16.21
C ASP A 426 3.09 22.57 17.03
N LEU A 427 2.62 21.53 16.35
CA LEU A 427 2.15 20.33 17.01
C LEU A 427 3.34 19.43 17.34
N VAL A 428 3.60 19.21 18.63
CA VAL A 428 4.67 18.32 19.07
C VAL A 428 4.09 17.07 19.69
N LEU A 429 4.51 15.90 19.17
CA LEU A 429 4.25 14.59 19.74
C LEU A 429 5.55 14.06 20.32
N ALA A 430 5.53 13.60 21.57
CA ALA A 430 6.69 13.04 22.25
C ALA A 430 6.36 11.74 22.94
N HIS A 431 7.28 10.78 22.87
CA HIS A 431 7.18 9.50 23.56
C HIS A 431 8.56 9.01 23.96
N GLU A 432 8.71 8.56 25.21
CA GLU A 432 9.96 8.02 25.74
C GLU A 432 9.73 6.64 26.35
N MET A 433 10.56 5.66 25.96
CA MET A 433 10.53 4.30 26.49
C MET A 433 11.91 3.86 26.92
N LYS A 434 11.98 3.07 28.01
CA LYS A 434 13.22 2.51 28.54
C LYS A 434 13.21 1.00 28.51
N ASP A 435 14.36 0.42 28.20
CA ASP A 435 14.58 -1.04 28.14
C ASP A 435 13.53 -1.75 27.27
N VAL A 436 13.19 -1.15 26.12
CA VAL A 436 12.16 -1.58 25.20
C VAL A 436 12.74 -2.23 23.95
N LYS A 437 12.04 -3.22 23.42
CA LYS A 437 12.30 -3.77 22.09
C LYS A 437 11.56 -2.93 21.06
N PRO A 438 12.24 -2.32 20.06
CA PRO A 438 11.59 -1.55 19.00
C PRO A 438 11.05 -2.50 17.93
N ASP A 439 9.96 -3.23 18.24
CA ASP A 439 9.40 -4.29 17.42
C ASP A 439 8.12 -3.89 16.68
N GLN A 440 7.75 -2.61 16.75
CA GLN A 440 6.56 -2.09 16.09
C GLN A 440 6.88 -0.82 15.31
N ASP A 441 6.52 -0.78 14.01
CA ASP A 441 6.66 0.41 13.17
C ASP A 441 5.90 1.61 13.75
N LEU A 442 6.46 2.80 13.56
CA LEU A 442 5.79 4.03 13.97
C LEU A 442 4.83 4.50 12.87
N LEU A 443 3.56 4.57 13.21
CA LEU A 443 2.49 5.06 12.34
C LEU A 443 1.72 6.19 13.02
N VAL A 444 1.72 7.38 12.40
CA VAL A 444 0.99 8.55 12.90
C VAL A 444 0.10 9.12 11.80
N HIS A 445 -1.16 9.40 12.14
CA HIS A 445 -2.11 10.09 11.28
C HIS A 445 -2.33 11.51 11.80
N PHE A 446 -2.25 12.50 10.90
CA PHE A 446 -2.59 13.89 11.13
C PHE A 446 -3.88 14.19 10.40
N VAL A 447 -4.98 14.34 11.16
CA VAL A 447 -6.33 14.55 10.62
C VAL A 447 -6.65 16.04 10.68
N PRO A 448 -7.02 16.70 9.56
CA PRO A 448 -7.38 18.11 9.59
C PRO A 448 -8.65 18.34 10.42
N LYS A 449 -8.64 19.37 11.27
CA LYS A 449 -9.80 19.76 12.08
C LYS A 449 -10.93 20.35 11.24
N GLU A 450 -10.57 20.97 10.11
CA GLU A 450 -11.49 21.47 9.11
C GLU A 450 -11.21 20.80 7.77
N GLN A 451 -12.25 20.39 7.04
CA GLN A 451 -12.12 19.77 5.73
C GLN A 451 -11.81 20.83 4.66
N GLU A 452 -10.57 21.29 4.64
CA GLU A 452 -10.08 22.12 3.54
C GLU A 452 -9.30 21.26 2.55
N ARG A 453 -9.53 21.45 1.24
CA ARG A 453 -8.68 20.88 0.21
C ARG A 453 -7.33 21.60 0.24
N PRO A 454 -6.23 20.92 0.53
CA PRO A 454 -4.96 21.58 0.69
C PRO A 454 -4.50 22.22 -0.62
N ALA A 455 -4.21 23.52 -0.55
CA ALA A 455 -3.44 24.24 -1.55
C ALA A 455 -2.41 25.06 -0.79
N SER A 456 -1.14 24.73 -0.95
CA SER A 456 -0.05 25.50 -0.36
C SER A 456 1.13 25.59 -1.31
N VAL A 457 1.81 26.73 -1.28
CA VAL A 457 2.98 27.00 -2.11
C VAL A 457 4.09 27.49 -1.21
N ALA A 458 5.27 26.90 -1.34
CA ALA A 458 6.48 27.31 -0.65
C ALA A 458 7.61 27.57 -1.64
N THR A 459 8.54 28.48 -1.30
CA THR A 459 9.66 28.85 -2.16
C THR A 459 10.96 28.83 -1.40
N ALA A 460 12.07 28.57 -2.11
CA ALA A 460 13.42 28.70 -1.61
C ALA A 460 14.32 29.29 -2.69
N GLU A 461 15.42 29.92 -2.27
CA GLU A 461 16.48 30.38 -3.16
C GLU A 461 17.79 29.72 -2.76
N LYS A 462 18.51 29.17 -3.72
CA LYS A 462 19.83 28.58 -3.49
C LYS A 462 20.68 28.64 -4.77
N ASP A 463 21.93 29.04 -4.63
CA ASP A 463 22.93 29.04 -5.72
C ASP A 463 22.46 29.79 -6.99
N GLY A 464 21.71 30.88 -6.82
CA GLY A 464 21.16 31.68 -7.93
C GLY A 464 19.95 31.08 -8.63
N PHE A 465 19.41 29.98 -8.14
CA PHE A 465 18.17 29.38 -8.59
C PHE A 465 17.02 29.69 -7.64
N ARG A 466 15.82 29.80 -8.21
CA ARG A 466 14.56 29.87 -7.47
C ARG A 466 13.85 28.55 -7.55
N TYR A 467 13.43 28.06 -6.40
CA TYR A 467 12.73 26.79 -6.26
C TYR A 467 11.30 27.05 -5.77
N LEU A 468 10.38 26.24 -6.25
CA LEU A 468 8.97 26.28 -5.86
C LEU A 468 8.52 24.87 -5.52
N PHE A 469 7.72 24.77 -4.46
CA PHE A 469 7.04 23.55 -4.06
C PHE A 469 5.56 23.85 -3.92
N ALA A 470 4.73 23.21 -4.74
CA ALA A 470 3.29 23.31 -4.71
C ALA A 470 2.67 22.01 -4.23
N ARG A 471 1.74 22.11 -3.28
CA ARG A 471 0.93 21.01 -2.74
C ARG A 471 -0.52 21.33 -3.07
N VAL A 472 -1.18 20.51 -3.87
CA VAL A 472 -2.52 20.78 -4.41
C VAL A 472 -3.38 19.52 -4.40
N ALA A 473 -4.55 19.58 -3.77
CA ALA A 473 -5.58 18.55 -3.89
C ALA A 473 -6.69 19.04 -4.84
N PRO A 474 -6.67 18.69 -6.12
CA PRO A 474 -7.70 19.12 -7.05
C PRO A 474 -9.04 18.45 -6.72
N ALA A 475 -10.14 19.20 -6.82
CA ALA A 475 -11.46 18.63 -6.84
C ALA A 475 -11.69 18.03 -8.23
N LEU A 476 -11.86 16.71 -8.30
CA LEU A 476 -12.15 16.07 -9.56
C LEU A 476 -13.67 16.05 -9.79
N PRO A 477 -14.14 16.30 -11.02
CA PRO A 477 -15.58 16.23 -11.34
C PRO A 477 -16.01 14.77 -11.53
N GLY A 478 -17.30 14.55 -11.36
CA GLY A 478 -17.96 13.32 -11.81
C GLY A 478 -18.07 12.24 -10.74
N THR A 479 -18.84 11.23 -11.10
CA THR A 479 -18.97 9.95 -10.43
C THR A 479 -18.48 8.88 -11.39
N MET A 480 -17.81 7.84 -10.90
CA MET A 480 -17.54 6.66 -11.71
C MET A 480 -18.81 5.80 -11.79
N GLU A 481 -19.18 5.38 -13.00
CA GLU A 481 -20.16 4.31 -13.15
C GLU A 481 -19.42 2.97 -12.95
N PRO A 482 -19.88 2.10 -12.04
CA PRO A 482 -19.24 0.81 -11.81
C PRO A 482 -19.29 -0.04 -13.08
N THR A 483 -18.14 -0.43 -13.59
CA THR A 483 -18.03 -1.35 -14.73
C THR A 483 -17.28 -2.59 -14.29
N PRO A 484 -17.76 -3.80 -14.64
CA PRO A 484 -17.05 -5.04 -14.31
C PRO A 484 -15.61 -5.01 -14.82
N ARG A 485 -14.69 -5.52 -13.97
CA ARG A 485 -13.26 -5.59 -14.28
C ARG A 485 -12.82 -7.00 -14.61
N PHE A 486 -11.84 -7.08 -15.48
CA PHE A 486 -11.09 -8.30 -15.77
C PHE A 486 -9.70 -8.19 -15.13
N TRP A 487 -9.53 -8.81 -13.97
CA TRP A 487 -8.29 -8.76 -13.21
C TRP A 487 -7.31 -9.83 -13.70
N VAL A 488 -6.14 -9.44 -14.18
CA VAL A 488 -5.00 -10.35 -14.39
C VAL A 488 -4.00 -10.11 -13.29
N VAL A 489 -3.91 -11.04 -12.35
CA VAL A 489 -2.97 -10.95 -11.23
C VAL A 489 -1.64 -11.60 -11.63
N LEU A 490 -0.58 -10.81 -11.69
CA LEU A 490 0.81 -11.25 -11.85
C LEU A 490 1.43 -11.38 -10.47
N ASN A 491 1.56 -12.62 -9.98
CA ASN A 491 2.09 -12.93 -8.67
C ASN A 491 3.55 -13.35 -8.77
N ASP A 492 4.45 -12.55 -8.25
CA ASP A 492 5.90 -12.80 -8.27
C ASP A 492 6.27 -13.91 -7.27
N VAL A 493 6.77 -15.01 -7.79
CA VAL A 493 7.22 -16.18 -7.01
C VAL A 493 8.72 -16.44 -7.22
N SER A 494 9.48 -15.41 -7.54
CA SER A 494 10.93 -15.47 -7.76
C SER A 494 11.71 -15.74 -6.45
N ALA A 495 12.99 -16.10 -6.59
CA ALA A 495 13.87 -16.43 -5.46
C ALA A 495 14.19 -15.22 -4.54
N SER A 496 13.92 -13.98 -4.96
CA SER A 496 14.05 -12.80 -4.12
C SER A 496 13.00 -12.74 -3.01
N ARG A 497 11.89 -13.50 -3.16
CA ARG A 497 10.76 -13.49 -2.24
C ARG A 497 11.03 -14.35 -1.01
N LEU A 498 10.86 -13.77 0.16
CA LEU A 498 10.91 -14.51 1.42
C LEU A 498 9.57 -15.20 1.66
N LYS A 499 9.58 -16.22 2.50
CA LYS A 499 8.36 -16.95 2.84
C LYS A 499 7.25 -16.02 3.33
N ILE A 500 7.61 -15.00 4.12
CA ILE A 500 6.67 -14.02 4.64
C ILE A 500 6.09 -13.14 3.53
N ASP A 501 6.90 -12.75 2.53
CA ASP A 501 6.42 -11.96 1.41
C ASP A 501 5.42 -12.78 0.57
N VAL A 502 5.70 -14.08 0.33
CA VAL A 502 4.78 -14.99 -0.39
C VAL A 502 3.46 -15.14 0.38
N GLN A 503 3.52 -15.27 1.70
CA GLN A 503 2.31 -15.33 2.54
C GLN A 503 1.52 -14.02 2.48
N ALA A 504 2.21 -12.89 2.54
CA ALA A 504 1.58 -11.57 2.39
C ALA A 504 0.96 -11.39 1.00
N GLN A 505 1.63 -11.81 -0.08
CA GLN A 505 1.07 -11.76 -1.43
C GLN A 505 -0.19 -12.60 -1.57
N ALA A 506 -0.22 -13.81 -1.01
CA ALA A 506 -1.40 -14.65 -1.01
C ALA A 506 -2.55 -14.04 -0.21
N HIS A 507 -2.26 -13.43 0.95
CA HIS A 507 -3.24 -12.70 1.75
C HIS A 507 -3.76 -11.46 1.02
N ILE A 508 -2.88 -10.67 0.37
CA ILE A 508 -3.28 -9.54 -0.47
C ILE A 508 -4.22 -10.00 -1.59
N LEU A 509 -3.88 -11.12 -2.27
CA LEU A 509 -4.75 -11.68 -3.30
C LEU A 509 -6.11 -12.09 -2.73
N GLU A 510 -6.13 -12.85 -1.63
CA GLU A 510 -7.37 -13.26 -0.96
C GLU A 510 -8.26 -12.06 -0.64
N ARG A 511 -7.69 -11.02 -0.03
CA ARG A 511 -8.43 -9.79 0.31
C ARG A 511 -8.88 -9.04 -0.93
N LEU A 512 -8.05 -8.93 -1.97
CA LEU A 512 -8.43 -8.32 -3.24
C LEU A 512 -9.67 -9.00 -3.84
N LEU A 513 -9.70 -10.35 -3.84
CA LEU A 513 -10.83 -11.14 -4.33
C LEU A 513 -12.10 -11.03 -3.46
N ILE A 514 -11.95 -10.63 -2.20
CA ILE A 514 -13.07 -10.38 -1.28
C ILE A 514 -13.61 -8.96 -1.45
N GLU A 515 -12.74 -7.98 -1.67
CA GLU A 515 -13.11 -6.55 -1.78
C GLU A 515 -13.53 -6.13 -3.19
N ALA A 516 -13.15 -6.89 -4.24
CA ALA A 516 -13.57 -6.65 -5.61
C ALA A 516 -15.07 -6.90 -5.80
N ASP A 517 -15.65 -6.36 -6.88
CA ASP A 517 -17.10 -6.50 -7.15
C ASP A 517 -17.45 -7.94 -7.56
N ASP A 518 -18.65 -8.39 -7.19
CA ASP A 518 -19.16 -9.73 -7.52
C ASP A 518 -19.24 -10.00 -9.04
N ASN A 519 -19.34 -8.96 -9.86
CA ASN A 519 -19.37 -9.05 -11.32
C ASN A 519 -17.99 -9.08 -11.97
N ASP A 520 -16.93 -8.89 -11.16
CA ASP A 520 -15.56 -8.95 -11.65
C ASP A 520 -15.15 -10.39 -11.95
N THR A 521 -14.15 -10.54 -12.81
CA THR A 521 -13.52 -11.83 -13.12
C THR A 521 -12.00 -11.73 -12.89
N VAL A 522 -11.36 -12.85 -12.57
CA VAL A 522 -9.93 -12.88 -12.25
C VAL A 522 -9.22 -14.02 -12.95
N ALA A 523 -7.99 -13.76 -13.41
CA ALA A 523 -7.01 -14.75 -13.84
C ALA A 523 -5.71 -14.55 -13.06
N LEU A 524 -5.07 -15.63 -12.64
CA LEU A 524 -3.80 -15.62 -11.92
C LEU A 524 -2.66 -16.13 -12.80
N VAL A 525 -1.54 -15.42 -12.78
CA VAL A 525 -0.28 -15.83 -13.43
C VAL A 525 0.83 -15.76 -12.39
N ASN A 526 1.39 -16.88 -12.00
CA ASN A 526 2.62 -16.92 -11.20
C ASN A 526 3.81 -16.60 -12.10
N LEU A 527 4.72 -15.77 -11.60
CA LEU A 527 5.83 -15.21 -12.36
C LEU A 527 7.17 -15.55 -11.69
N ASP A 528 8.03 -16.18 -12.44
CA ASP A 528 9.46 -16.36 -12.13
C ASP A 528 10.29 -16.02 -13.40
N VAL A 529 11.17 -16.90 -13.85
CA VAL A 529 11.88 -16.78 -15.15
C VAL A 529 10.92 -16.93 -16.34
N ALA A 530 9.70 -17.39 -16.10
CA ALA A 530 8.63 -17.56 -17.06
C ALA A 530 7.28 -17.18 -16.44
N ALA A 531 6.26 -16.98 -17.28
CA ALA A 531 4.90 -16.76 -16.83
C ALA A 531 4.14 -18.10 -16.81
N HIS A 532 3.48 -18.39 -15.68
CA HIS A 532 2.74 -19.64 -15.43
C HIS A 532 1.26 -19.31 -15.14
N PRO A 533 0.39 -19.22 -16.17
CA PRO A 533 -1.04 -19.04 -15.95
C PRO A 533 -1.63 -20.19 -15.12
N GLN A 534 -2.47 -19.86 -14.15
CA GLN A 534 -3.13 -20.80 -13.26
C GLN A 534 -4.57 -21.04 -13.69
N GLY A 535 -4.93 -22.31 -13.94
CA GLY A 535 -6.26 -22.68 -14.42
C GLY A 535 -6.47 -22.43 -15.92
N GLU A 536 -7.74 -22.26 -16.32
CA GLU A 536 -8.16 -22.14 -17.74
C GLU A 536 -8.41 -20.68 -18.18
N GLY A 537 -7.91 -19.69 -17.43
CA GLY A 537 -8.10 -18.25 -17.71
C GLY A 537 -8.96 -17.54 -16.66
N PHE A 538 -9.84 -16.63 -17.11
CA PHE A 538 -10.67 -15.85 -16.20
C PHE A 538 -11.77 -16.69 -15.52
N VAL A 539 -11.90 -16.54 -14.20
CA VAL A 539 -12.96 -17.14 -13.39
C VAL A 539 -13.80 -16.05 -12.72
N PRO A 540 -15.14 -16.23 -12.61
CA PRO A 540 -15.99 -15.27 -11.91
C PRO A 540 -15.70 -15.24 -10.41
N LEU A 541 -15.72 -14.05 -9.80
CA LEU A 541 -15.50 -13.90 -8.35
C LEU A 541 -16.62 -14.48 -7.49
N LEU A 542 -17.82 -14.69 -8.05
CA LEU A 542 -18.92 -15.39 -7.39
C LEU A 542 -18.61 -16.88 -7.11
N ASP A 543 -17.67 -17.50 -7.84
CA ASP A 543 -17.24 -18.89 -7.60
C ASP A 543 -16.25 -18.96 -6.42
N GLY A 544 -16.76 -19.16 -5.22
CA GLY A 544 -15.94 -19.27 -4.01
C GLY A 544 -14.88 -20.38 -4.09
N ALA A 545 -15.22 -21.53 -4.70
CA ALA A 545 -14.25 -22.64 -4.86
C ALA A 545 -13.15 -22.28 -5.86
N ALA A 546 -13.45 -21.48 -6.89
CA ALA A 546 -12.43 -20.98 -7.80
C ALA A 546 -11.51 -19.99 -7.11
N ARG A 547 -12.04 -19.07 -6.27
CA ARG A 547 -11.24 -18.15 -5.46
C ARG A 547 -10.26 -18.89 -4.55
N GLU A 548 -10.75 -19.87 -3.79
CA GLU A 548 -9.89 -20.69 -2.91
C GLU A 548 -8.77 -21.39 -3.69
N ARG A 549 -9.07 -21.93 -4.88
CA ARG A 549 -8.04 -22.55 -5.75
C ARG A 549 -6.99 -21.55 -6.21
N LEU A 550 -7.39 -20.31 -6.56
CA LEU A 550 -6.45 -19.26 -6.98
C LEU A 550 -5.55 -18.81 -5.83
N VAL A 551 -6.11 -18.61 -4.64
CA VAL A 551 -5.33 -18.26 -3.44
C VAL A 551 -4.33 -19.37 -3.10
N ALA A 552 -4.77 -20.63 -3.13
CA ALA A 552 -3.89 -21.77 -2.92
C ALA A 552 -2.78 -21.88 -3.99
N ALA A 553 -3.08 -21.54 -5.26
CA ALA A 553 -2.10 -21.55 -6.34
C ALA A 553 -1.09 -20.39 -6.26
N ALA A 554 -1.45 -19.29 -5.59
CA ALA A 554 -0.54 -18.17 -5.34
C ALA A 554 0.49 -18.50 -4.24
N GLN A 555 0.18 -19.42 -3.34
CA GLN A 555 1.08 -19.88 -2.27
C GLN A 555 2.07 -20.89 -2.83
N VAL A 556 3.33 -20.48 -3.02
CA VAL A 556 4.41 -21.34 -3.50
C VAL A 556 5.35 -21.65 -2.34
N ASP A 557 5.54 -22.94 -2.03
CA ASP A 557 6.36 -23.39 -0.89
C ASP A 557 7.84 -22.99 -1.02
N LEU A 558 8.35 -22.93 -2.25
CA LEU A 558 9.75 -22.59 -2.54
C LEU A 558 9.85 -21.68 -3.74
N PRO A 559 9.97 -20.36 -3.53
CA PRO A 559 10.25 -19.39 -4.58
C PRO A 559 11.61 -19.66 -5.24
N LEU A 560 11.66 -19.69 -6.56
CA LEU A 560 12.87 -20.01 -7.33
C LEU A 560 12.98 -19.14 -8.59
N GLY A 561 14.21 -18.97 -9.08
CA GLY A 561 14.50 -18.25 -10.33
C GLY A 561 14.54 -16.73 -10.20
N GLY A 562 14.76 -16.04 -11.30
CA GLY A 562 14.66 -14.58 -11.41
C GLY A 562 13.23 -14.12 -11.72
N THR A 563 13.02 -12.82 -11.84
CA THR A 563 11.74 -12.21 -12.22
C THR A 563 11.79 -11.74 -13.66
N ASN A 564 11.05 -12.43 -14.55
CA ASN A 564 10.88 -12.03 -15.96
C ASN A 564 9.55 -11.28 -16.14
N LEU A 565 9.54 -10.00 -15.78
CA LEU A 565 8.33 -9.18 -15.85
C LEU A 565 7.80 -9.05 -17.29
N ALA A 566 8.69 -9.04 -18.30
CA ALA A 566 8.29 -9.00 -19.70
C ALA A 566 7.42 -10.20 -20.09
N ALA A 567 7.79 -11.42 -19.65
CA ALA A 567 6.98 -12.62 -19.87
C ALA A 567 5.62 -12.55 -19.17
N GLY A 568 5.56 -11.97 -17.96
CA GLY A 568 4.30 -11.72 -17.24
C GLY A 568 3.36 -10.77 -18.01
N LEU A 569 3.89 -9.65 -18.51
CA LEU A 569 3.12 -8.69 -19.30
C LEU A 569 2.63 -9.30 -20.63
N GLU A 570 3.45 -10.12 -21.30
CA GLU A 570 3.06 -10.82 -22.53
C GLU A 570 1.95 -11.86 -22.26
N ALA A 571 2.04 -12.59 -21.13
CA ALA A 571 0.98 -13.53 -20.72
C ALA A 571 -0.33 -12.80 -20.39
N ALA A 572 -0.27 -11.64 -19.69
CA ALA A 572 -1.43 -10.82 -19.42
C ALA A 572 -2.06 -10.29 -20.72
N ALA A 573 -1.25 -9.77 -21.64
CA ALA A 573 -1.72 -9.28 -22.94
C ALA A 573 -2.45 -10.40 -23.75
N LYS A 574 -1.92 -11.61 -23.69
CA LYS A 574 -2.51 -12.79 -24.33
C LYS A 574 -3.87 -13.12 -23.71
N LEU A 575 -3.96 -13.21 -22.38
CA LEU A 575 -5.23 -13.49 -21.66
C LEU A 575 -6.29 -12.44 -21.97
N ILE A 576 -5.93 -11.15 -21.91
CA ILE A 576 -6.81 -10.03 -22.24
C ILE A 576 -7.36 -10.13 -23.68
N SER A 577 -6.46 -10.42 -24.63
CA SER A 577 -6.81 -10.55 -26.05
C SER A 577 -7.70 -11.76 -26.36
N GLU A 578 -7.34 -12.95 -25.83
CA GLU A 578 -8.06 -14.20 -26.08
C GLU A 578 -9.49 -14.16 -25.53
N HIS A 579 -9.69 -13.51 -24.38
CA HIS A 579 -10.99 -13.39 -23.74
C HIS A 579 -11.74 -12.10 -24.10
N ARG A 580 -11.15 -11.23 -24.94
CA ARG A 580 -11.74 -9.92 -25.32
C ARG A 580 -12.16 -9.14 -24.07
N ALA A 581 -11.28 -9.10 -23.07
CA ALA A 581 -11.58 -8.49 -21.78
C ALA A 581 -11.88 -7.00 -21.97
N GLU A 582 -13.07 -6.59 -21.55
CA GLU A 582 -13.46 -5.19 -21.44
C GLU A 582 -13.01 -4.67 -20.08
N ASN A 583 -12.45 -3.46 -19.98
CA ASN A 583 -11.94 -2.86 -18.74
C ASN A 583 -10.88 -3.73 -18.02
N PRO A 584 -9.77 -4.14 -18.69
CA PRO A 584 -8.78 -5.01 -18.11
C PRO A 584 -7.89 -4.27 -17.08
N HIS A 585 -7.63 -4.95 -15.95
CA HIS A 585 -6.75 -4.47 -14.89
C HIS A 585 -5.66 -5.50 -14.64
N ILE A 586 -4.40 -5.09 -14.75
CA ILE A 586 -3.25 -5.94 -14.40
C ILE A 586 -2.81 -5.57 -13.00
N VAL A 587 -2.91 -6.50 -12.06
CA VAL A 587 -2.42 -6.33 -10.69
C VAL A 587 -1.11 -7.06 -10.54
N TYR A 588 -0.03 -6.34 -10.32
CA TYR A 588 1.26 -6.94 -10.00
C TYR A 588 1.45 -7.02 -8.48
N LEU A 589 1.79 -8.20 -7.99
CA LEU A 589 2.13 -8.46 -6.59
C LEU A 589 3.58 -8.96 -6.51
N GLY A 590 4.50 -8.15 -5.97
CA GLY A 590 5.91 -8.54 -5.88
C GLY A 590 6.83 -7.37 -5.53
N ASP A 591 8.17 -7.56 -5.67
CA ASP A 591 9.14 -6.48 -5.41
C ASP A 591 9.42 -5.59 -6.64
N GLY A 592 8.94 -5.95 -7.83
CA GLY A 592 9.13 -5.17 -9.05
C GLY A 592 10.55 -5.21 -9.61
N VAL A 593 11.46 -5.99 -9.02
CA VAL A 593 12.86 -6.07 -9.45
C VAL A 593 12.98 -7.06 -10.62
N ALA A 594 12.97 -6.56 -11.84
CA ALA A 594 13.16 -7.40 -13.02
C ALA A 594 14.62 -7.86 -13.11
N THR A 595 14.86 -9.16 -12.90
CA THR A 595 16.21 -9.76 -12.86
C THR A 595 16.50 -10.69 -14.02
N ASP A 596 15.49 -11.08 -14.80
CA ASP A 596 15.62 -11.93 -15.96
C ASP A 596 14.88 -11.35 -17.18
N GLY A 597 15.29 -11.72 -18.36
CA GLY A 597 14.72 -11.22 -19.60
C GLY A 597 15.07 -9.76 -19.84
N ARG A 598 14.07 -8.92 -20.11
CA ARG A 598 14.22 -7.48 -20.29
C ARG A 598 14.03 -6.76 -18.97
N THR A 599 14.97 -5.92 -18.62
CA THR A 599 15.01 -5.22 -17.33
C THR A 599 14.91 -3.69 -17.47
N SER A 600 15.03 -3.16 -18.71
CA SER A 600 14.87 -1.72 -18.95
C SER A 600 13.43 -1.27 -18.74
N VAL A 601 13.24 -0.18 -17.99
CA VAL A 601 11.92 0.39 -17.71
C VAL A 601 11.16 0.70 -19.01
N ASP A 602 11.81 1.36 -19.99
CA ASP A 602 11.19 1.73 -21.28
C ASP A 602 10.76 0.51 -22.09
N GLU A 603 11.57 -0.56 -22.09
CA GLU A 603 11.21 -1.81 -22.79
C GLU A 603 10.05 -2.54 -22.14
N LEU A 604 9.91 -2.45 -20.81
CA LEU A 604 8.79 -3.02 -20.06
C LEU A 604 7.52 -2.21 -20.25
N LEU A 605 7.61 -0.87 -20.21
CA LEU A 605 6.47 0.01 -20.47
C LEU A 605 5.90 -0.18 -21.88
N ALA A 606 6.76 -0.41 -22.88
CA ALA A 606 6.33 -0.69 -24.26
C ALA A 606 5.55 -2.02 -24.42
N ARG A 607 5.56 -2.91 -23.40
CA ARG A 607 4.82 -4.18 -23.39
C ARG A 607 3.50 -4.14 -22.64
N LEU A 608 3.20 -3.02 -21.99
CA LEU A 608 1.91 -2.86 -21.33
C LEU A 608 0.78 -2.96 -22.37
N PRO A 609 -0.23 -3.82 -22.16
CA PRO A 609 -1.35 -3.94 -23.09
C PRO A 609 -2.11 -2.62 -23.21
N GLN A 610 -2.45 -2.23 -24.42
CA GLN A 610 -3.25 -1.03 -24.65
C GLN A 610 -4.62 -1.13 -23.98
N GLY A 611 -5.03 -0.08 -23.29
CA GLY A 611 -6.32 0.00 -22.60
C GLY A 611 -6.35 -0.75 -21.25
N ALA A 612 -5.28 -1.42 -20.85
CA ALA A 612 -5.20 -2.03 -19.53
C ALA A 612 -4.72 -1.03 -18.48
N THR A 613 -5.34 -1.06 -17.30
CA THR A 613 -4.89 -0.30 -16.12
C THR A 613 -3.92 -1.15 -15.34
N PHE A 614 -2.70 -0.64 -15.05
CA PHE A 614 -1.70 -1.35 -14.26
C PHE A 614 -1.74 -0.91 -12.81
N VAL A 615 -2.08 -1.83 -11.93
CA VAL A 615 -2.13 -1.66 -10.48
C VAL A 615 -0.91 -2.34 -9.88
N ALA A 616 0.05 -1.57 -9.43
CA ALA A 616 1.29 -2.08 -8.86
C ALA A 616 1.20 -2.15 -7.35
N VAL A 617 1.28 -3.35 -6.79
CA VAL A 617 1.39 -3.57 -5.36
C VAL A 617 2.80 -4.09 -5.07
N GLY A 618 3.67 -3.19 -4.62
CA GLY A 618 4.98 -3.55 -4.11
C GLY A 618 4.81 -4.28 -2.77
N VAL A 619 5.37 -5.48 -2.64
CA VAL A 619 5.29 -6.29 -1.41
C VAL A 619 6.66 -6.45 -0.79
N GLY A 620 6.76 -6.09 0.48
CA GLY A 620 8.01 -6.12 1.23
C GLY A 620 8.86 -4.85 1.09
N LYS A 621 9.91 -4.76 1.91
CA LYS A 621 10.71 -3.54 2.10
C LYS A 621 11.68 -3.23 0.94
N LYS A 622 11.83 -4.14 -0.02
CA LYS A 622 12.81 -4.05 -1.13
C LYS A 622 12.16 -3.76 -2.50
N ALA A 623 10.93 -3.29 -2.53
CA ALA A 623 10.24 -3.07 -3.81
C ALA A 623 10.88 -1.94 -4.64
N ASP A 624 11.05 -2.18 -5.95
CA ASP A 624 11.47 -1.17 -6.92
C ASP A 624 10.31 -0.22 -7.24
N SER A 625 10.22 0.84 -6.48
CA SER A 625 9.19 1.85 -6.66
C SER A 625 9.30 2.60 -8.01
N THR A 626 10.47 2.64 -8.62
CA THR A 626 10.71 3.41 -9.86
C THR A 626 9.98 2.78 -11.04
N LEU A 627 10.17 1.47 -11.25
CA LEU A 627 9.50 0.72 -12.32
C LEU A 627 8.00 0.63 -12.08
N LEU A 628 7.61 0.28 -10.84
CA LEU A 628 6.20 0.08 -10.48
C LEU A 628 5.39 1.37 -10.61
N GLN A 629 5.92 2.51 -10.15
CA GLN A 629 5.30 3.81 -10.33
C GLN A 629 5.21 4.21 -11.80
N ALA A 630 6.28 3.98 -12.59
CA ALA A 630 6.28 4.32 -14.01
C ALA A 630 5.22 3.53 -14.81
N ALA A 631 5.05 2.25 -14.51
CA ALA A 631 4.03 1.42 -15.15
C ALA A 631 2.59 1.85 -14.77
N ALA A 632 2.37 2.17 -13.50
CA ALA A 632 1.10 2.70 -13.03
C ALA A 632 0.77 4.05 -13.70
N ASP A 633 1.73 4.99 -13.73
CA ASP A 633 1.55 6.31 -14.35
C ASP A 633 1.29 6.23 -15.86
N ALA A 634 1.93 5.29 -16.56
CA ALA A 634 1.76 5.10 -18.01
C ALA A 634 0.35 4.62 -18.39
N THR A 635 -0.33 3.90 -17.51
CA THR A 635 -1.66 3.30 -17.76
C THR A 635 -2.81 4.00 -17.04
N GLY A 636 -2.53 5.07 -16.29
CA GLY A 636 -3.51 5.73 -15.44
C GLY A 636 -3.92 4.91 -14.20
N GLY A 637 -3.15 3.90 -13.86
CA GLY A 637 -3.33 3.08 -12.67
C GLY A 637 -2.73 3.70 -11.40
N MET A 638 -2.33 2.84 -10.46
CA MET A 638 -1.74 3.30 -9.20
C MET A 638 -0.65 2.36 -8.70
N PHE A 639 0.26 2.92 -7.92
CA PHE A 639 1.27 2.18 -7.16
C PHE A 639 1.02 2.32 -5.66
N THR A 640 1.10 1.23 -4.94
CA THR A 640 1.14 1.20 -3.48
C THR A 640 2.17 0.20 -2.99
N LEU A 641 2.72 0.45 -1.79
CA LEU A 641 3.57 -0.50 -1.09
C LEU A 641 2.78 -1.08 0.08
N ILE A 642 2.78 -2.40 0.20
CA ILE A 642 2.19 -3.11 1.33
C ILE A 642 3.28 -3.99 1.96
N ASN A 643 3.64 -3.67 3.21
CA ASN A 643 4.58 -4.49 3.96
C ASN A 643 3.85 -5.63 4.68
N PRO A 644 4.50 -6.80 4.86
CA PRO A 644 3.89 -7.92 5.57
C PRO A 644 3.47 -7.62 7.02
N ASP A 645 4.08 -6.63 7.67
CA ASP A 645 3.82 -6.20 9.04
C ASP A 645 2.76 -5.09 9.15
N GLU A 646 2.21 -4.62 8.01
CA GLU A 646 1.08 -3.70 7.99
C GLU A 646 -0.27 -4.44 8.14
N ASP A 647 -1.31 -3.66 8.38
CA ASP A 647 -2.70 -4.11 8.29
C ASP A 647 -3.08 -4.33 6.81
N ILE A 648 -2.80 -5.53 6.30
CA ILE A 648 -3.01 -5.91 4.89
C ILE A 648 -4.49 -5.74 4.51
N ASP A 649 -5.42 -6.13 5.37
CA ASP A 649 -6.85 -6.06 5.10
C ASP A 649 -7.29 -4.64 4.81
N TRP A 650 -6.86 -3.70 5.65
CA TRP A 650 -7.15 -2.29 5.44
C TRP A 650 -6.45 -1.73 4.20
N ARG A 651 -5.19 -2.10 3.97
CA ARG A 651 -4.42 -1.62 2.81
C ARG A 651 -5.05 -2.06 1.49
N VAL A 652 -5.55 -3.29 1.42
CA VAL A 652 -6.24 -3.81 0.23
C VAL A 652 -7.62 -3.18 0.07
N PHE A 653 -8.36 -3.00 1.17
CA PHE A 653 -9.62 -2.27 1.14
C PHE A 653 -9.45 -0.83 0.61
N ASP A 654 -8.43 -0.10 1.08
CA ASP A 654 -8.10 1.25 0.58
C ASP A 654 -7.68 1.24 -0.89
N LEU A 655 -6.90 0.22 -1.33
CA LEU A 655 -6.51 0.02 -2.73
C LEU A 655 -7.75 -0.12 -3.64
N VAL A 656 -8.67 -1.00 -3.30
CA VAL A 656 -9.91 -1.22 -4.08
C VAL A 656 -10.79 0.03 -4.06
N ALA A 657 -10.90 0.69 -2.89
CA ALA A 657 -11.62 1.95 -2.77
C ALA A 657 -11.02 3.05 -3.66
N ALA A 658 -9.69 3.11 -3.77
CA ALA A 658 -8.99 4.06 -4.65
C ALA A 658 -9.28 3.81 -6.13
N LEU A 659 -9.41 2.54 -6.54
CA LEU A 659 -9.76 2.16 -7.91
C LEU A 659 -11.23 2.48 -8.25
N ASN A 660 -12.09 2.63 -7.25
CA ASN A 660 -13.49 3.02 -7.37
C ASN A 660 -13.71 4.54 -7.23
N THR A 661 -12.64 5.32 -7.17
CA THR A 661 -12.67 6.79 -7.01
C THR A 661 -12.31 7.46 -8.34
N PRO A 662 -12.99 8.57 -8.76
CA PRO A 662 -12.62 9.31 -9.95
C PRO A 662 -11.13 9.65 -9.98
N ARG A 663 -10.49 9.48 -11.14
CA ARG A 663 -9.05 9.62 -11.29
C ARG A 663 -8.69 10.54 -12.46
N LEU A 664 -7.81 11.51 -12.19
CA LEU A 664 -7.18 12.35 -13.20
C LEU A 664 -5.99 11.59 -13.77
N VAL A 665 -6.06 11.23 -15.06
CA VAL A 665 -5.02 10.48 -15.77
C VAL A 665 -4.32 11.33 -16.81
N GLY A 666 -3.05 11.03 -17.12
CA GLY A 666 -2.24 11.79 -18.05
C GLY A 666 -1.94 13.22 -17.56
N LEU A 667 -1.83 13.39 -16.24
CA LEU A 667 -1.62 14.68 -15.60
C LEU A 667 -0.32 15.36 -16.10
N THR A 668 -0.48 16.61 -16.52
CA THR A 668 0.60 17.53 -16.87
C THR A 668 0.49 18.83 -16.07
N CYS A 669 1.63 19.45 -15.80
CA CYS A 669 1.74 20.72 -15.12
C CYS A 669 2.42 21.74 -16.03
N GLU A 670 1.69 22.74 -16.48
CA GLU A 670 2.22 23.83 -17.32
C GLU A 670 2.32 25.11 -16.50
N PHE A 671 3.42 25.82 -16.66
CA PHE A 671 3.70 27.06 -15.94
C PHE A 671 3.70 28.26 -16.89
N ASP A 672 3.43 29.46 -16.35
CA ASP A 672 3.47 30.70 -17.11
C ASP A 672 4.89 31.24 -17.37
N THR A 673 5.91 30.59 -16.81
CA THR A 673 7.35 30.87 -17.04
C THR A 673 8.10 29.57 -17.32
N ASP A 674 9.33 29.66 -17.83
CA ASP A 674 10.19 28.50 -18.08
C ASP A 674 10.74 27.93 -16.78
N VAL A 675 10.35 26.69 -16.46
CA VAL A 675 10.74 25.96 -15.26
C VAL A 675 11.06 24.50 -15.57
N VAL A 676 11.95 23.90 -14.79
CA VAL A 676 12.13 22.45 -14.75
C VAL A 676 11.35 21.90 -13.58
N ALA A 677 10.21 21.21 -13.86
CA ALA A 677 9.25 20.77 -12.86
C ALA A 677 9.07 19.25 -12.84
N TYR A 678 8.84 18.72 -11.65
CA TYR A 678 8.59 17.31 -11.37
C TYR A 678 7.31 17.14 -10.54
N PRO A 679 6.19 16.72 -11.16
CA PRO A 679 5.01 16.28 -10.44
C PRO A 679 5.29 14.93 -9.75
N SER A 680 4.66 14.69 -8.61
CA SER A 680 4.83 13.46 -7.84
C SER A 680 4.21 12.24 -8.49
N THR A 681 3.22 12.42 -9.37
CA THR A 681 2.53 11.37 -10.14
C THR A 681 1.90 11.98 -11.39
N ARG A 682 1.58 11.13 -12.35
CA ARG A 682 0.77 11.50 -13.54
C ARG A 682 -0.64 10.93 -13.49
N SER A 683 -0.99 10.23 -12.41
CA SER A 683 -2.31 9.66 -12.18
C SER A 683 -2.72 9.93 -10.72
N LEU A 684 -3.81 10.66 -10.50
CA LEU A 684 -4.22 11.18 -9.20
C LEU A 684 -5.71 10.89 -8.96
N ALA A 685 -6.06 10.18 -7.89
CA ALA A 685 -7.45 9.97 -7.52
C ALA A 685 -8.02 11.18 -6.75
N ASP A 686 -9.35 11.33 -6.75
CA ASP A 686 -9.98 12.38 -5.94
C ASP A 686 -9.61 12.22 -4.47
N GLY A 687 -9.33 13.35 -3.81
CA GLY A 687 -8.86 13.39 -2.43
C GLY A 687 -7.36 13.20 -2.25
N GLU A 688 -6.64 12.69 -3.25
CA GLU A 688 -5.18 12.62 -3.21
C GLU A 688 -4.55 13.98 -3.46
N THR A 689 -3.35 14.18 -2.93
CA THR A 689 -2.60 15.44 -3.05
C THR A 689 -1.46 15.32 -4.05
N LEU A 690 -1.48 16.19 -5.05
CA LEU A 690 -0.38 16.38 -5.98
C LEU A 690 0.70 17.25 -5.35
N PHE A 691 1.94 16.80 -5.40
CA PHE A 691 3.12 17.57 -5.06
C PHE A 691 3.88 17.88 -6.35
N VAL A 692 4.23 19.15 -6.56
CA VAL A 692 5.02 19.58 -7.70
C VAL A 692 6.20 20.39 -7.19
N VAL A 693 7.41 19.98 -7.55
CA VAL A 693 8.61 20.76 -7.28
C VAL A 693 9.18 21.30 -8.59
N ALA A 694 9.52 22.59 -8.60
CA ALA A 694 10.03 23.26 -9.79
C ALA A 694 11.26 24.11 -9.48
N ARG A 695 12.12 24.32 -10.49
CA ARG A 695 13.31 25.18 -10.43
C ARG A 695 13.37 26.08 -11.66
N THR A 696 13.73 27.34 -11.47
CA THR A 696 14.00 28.30 -12.54
C THR A 696 15.20 29.19 -12.22
N LYS A 697 15.82 29.73 -13.26
CA LYS A 697 16.76 30.86 -13.16
C LYS A 697 16.08 32.20 -13.45
N GLY A 698 14.92 32.15 -14.08
CA GLY A 698 14.13 33.32 -14.47
C GLY A 698 13.20 33.83 -13.37
N GLU A 699 12.13 34.49 -13.80
CA GLU A 699 11.06 34.93 -12.89
C GLU A 699 10.33 33.75 -12.29
N ARG A 700 9.86 33.95 -11.05
CA ARG A 700 9.04 32.95 -10.36
C ARG A 700 7.69 32.81 -11.09
N PRO A 701 7.22 31.60 -11.38
CA PRO A 701 5.89 31.41 -11.93
C PRO A 701 4.82 31.91 -10.97
N THR A 702 3.79 32.53 -11.51
CA THR A 702 2.61 33.01 -10.75
C THR A 702 1.41 32.09 -10.93
N ARG A 703 1.47 31.23 -11.94
CA ARG A 703 0.38 30.32 -12.29
C ARG A 703 0.90 28.96 -12.75
N MET A 704 0.19 27.92 -12.30
CA MET A 704 0.37 26.54 -12.77
C MET A 704 -0.97 26.04 -13.29
N THR A 705 -1.02 25.51 -14.49
CA THR A 705 -2.20 24.88 -15.08
C THR A 705 -2.03 23.38 -15.04
N LEU A 706 -2.95 22.69 -14.35
CA LEU A 706 -3.07 21.24 -14.32
C LEU A 706 -3.96 20.81 -15.47
N ARG A 707 -3.51 19.85 -16.30
CA ARG A 707 -4.31 19.26 -17.37
C ARG A 707 -4.23 17.75 -17.32
N GLY A 708 -5.27 17.08 -17.84
CA GLY A 708 -5.39 15.64 -17.96
C GLY A 708 -6.81 15.25 -18.33
N ARG A 709 -7.20 14.02 -18.05
CA ARG A 709 -8.56 13.52 -18.30
C ARG A 709 -9.14 12.85 -17.07
N VAL A 710 -10.44 13.06 -16.83
CA VAL A 710 -11.22 12.39 -15.78
C VAL A 710 -12.39 11.70 -16.45
N ALA A 711 -12.52 10.37 -16.30
CA ALA A 711 -13.55 9.56 -16.96
C ALA A 711 -13.64 9.77 -18.48
N GLY A 712 -12.48 10.04 -19.13
CA GLY A 712 -12.40 10.29 -20.59
C GLY A 712 -12.62 11.75 -21.00
N GLU A 713 -13.13 12.60 -20.13
CA GLU A 713 -13.34 14.04 -20.38
C GLU A 713 -12.10 14.85 -20.04
N ASP A 714 -11.86 15.93 -20.81
CA ASP A 714 -10.73 16.82 -20.55
C ASP A 714 -10.91 17.59 -19.25
N PHE A 715 -9.85 17.65 -18.47
CA PHE A 715 -9.77 18.37 -17.19
C PHE A 715 -8.71 19.46 -17.26
N GLU A 716 -9.09 20.67 -16.84
CA GLU A 716 -8.16 21.78 -16.68
C GLU A 716 -8.46 22.51 -15.35
N ARG A 717 -7.39 22.82 -14.61
CA ARG A 717 -7.48 23.63 -13.39
C ARG A 717 -6.28 24.55 -13.28
N ILE A 718 -6.56 25.84 -13.03
CA ILE A 718 -5.53 26.84 -12.76
C ILE A 718 -5.29 26.93 -11.26
N VAL A 719 -4.01 26.90 -10.88
CA VAL A 719 -3.52 27.08 -9.51
C VAL A 719 -2.71 28.37 -9.46
N HIS A 720 -3.11 29.31 -8.63
CA HIS A 720 -2.37 30.55 -8.38
C HIS A 720 -1.23 30.28 -7.39
N LEU A 721 -0.05 30.84 -7.66
CA LEU A 721 1.19 30.60 -6.93
C LEU A 721 1.70 31.85 -6.19
N ASP A 722 0.89 32.91 -6.15
CA ASP A 722 1.29 34.24 -5.64
C ASP A 722 1.50 34.23 -4.13
N ASP A 723 0.70 33.49 -3.36
CA ASP A 723 0.72 33.44 -1.89
C ASP A 723 1.77 32.47 -1.34
N ALA A 724 2.90 32.35 -2.03
CA ALA A 724 3.95 31.43 -1.63
C ALA A 724 4.68 31.88 -0.36
N ARG A 725 4.81 30.97 0.60
CA ARG A 725 5.67 31.16 1.78
C ARG A 725 7.14 31.02 1.37
N SER A 726 8.02 31.84 1.93
CA SER A 726 9.47 31.73 1.69
C SER A 726 10.15 30.98 2.84
N GLY A 727 11.28 30.33 2.54
CA GLY A 727 12.22 29.82 3.54
C GLY A 727 12.17 28.33 3.83
N ALA A 728 11.64 27.51 2.93
CA ALA A 728 11.65 26.06 3.10
C ALA A 728 12.97 25.42 2.59
N ASP A 729 13.90 25.12 3.47
CA ASP A 729 15.25 24.61 3.17
C ASP A 729 15.29 23.22 2.50
N TYR A 730 14.20 22.46 2.61
CA TYR A 730 14.12 21.12 2.01
C TYR A 730 13.88 21.16 0.49
N ILE A 731 13.30 22.23 -0.07
CA ILE A 731 12.86 22.30 -1.48
C ILE A 731 14.00 22.07 -2.47
N PRO A 732 15.17 22.71 -2.36
CA PRO A 732 16.28 22.48 -3.31
C PRO A 732 16.72 21.02 -3.33
N ARG A 733 16.79 20.36 -2.17
CA ARG A 733 17.17 18.94 -2.06
C ARG A 733 16.09 18.03 -2.63
N PHE A 734 14.83 18.33 -2.36
CA PHE A 734 13.69 17.57 -2.89
C PHE A 734 13.66 17.66 -4.43
N TRP A 735 13.88 18.86 -4.99
CA TRP A 735 14.00 19.03 -6.43
C TRP A 735 15.18 18.22 -7.00
N ALA A 736 16.35 18.29 -6.38
CA ALA A 736 17.54 17.57 -6.82
C ALA A 736 17.33 16.06 -6.83
N SER A 737 16.67 15.50 -5.80
CA SER A 737 16.30 14.09 -5.76
C SER A 737 15.44 13.69 -6.95
N ARG A 738 14.38 14.46 -7.27
CA ARG A 738 13.50 14.19 -8.40
C ARG A 738 14.21 14.36 -9.77
N HIS A 739 15.12 15.30 -9.84
CA HIS A 739 15.95 15.50 -11.03
C HIS A 739 16.88 14.30 -11.27
N ILE A 740 17.55 13.83 -10.23
CA ILE A 740 18.40 12.62 -10.28
C ILE A 740 17.57 11.40 -10.70
N GLU A 741 16.41 11.17 -10.09
CA GLU A 741 15.52 10.08 -10.50
C GLU A 741 15.11 10.17 -11.96
N SER A 742 14.86 11.38 -12.48
CA SER A 742 14.56 11.60 -13.89
C SER A 742 15.76 11.28 -14.79
N LEU A 743 16.96 11.68 -14.41
CA LEU A 743 18.19 11.40 -15.18
C LEU A 743 18.50 9.89 -15.21
N LEU A 744 18.32 9.20 -14.08
CA LEU A 744 18.55 7.75 -14.00
C LEU A 744 17.62 6.94 -14.92
N LYS A 745 16.41 7.43 -15.20
CA LYS A 745 15.47 6.79 -16.14
C LYS A 745 15.98 6.82 -17.59
N HIS A 746 16.80 7.82 -17.95
CA HIS A 746 17.30 8.01 -19.33
C HIS A 746 18.64 7.30 -19.60
N GLY A 747 19.19 6.57 -18.63
CA GLY A 747 20.37 5.72 -18.82
C GLY A 747 21.68 6.24 -18.19
N PRO A 748 22.75 5.45 -18.29
CA PRO A 748 24.01 5.74 -17.58
C PRO A 748 24.81 6.92 -18.16
N GLU A 749 24.43 7.47 -19.30
CA GLU A 749 25.09 8.61 -19.96
C GLU A 749 24.97 9.92 -19.17
N HIS A 750 24.00 10.02 -18.26
CA HIS A 750 23.79 11.19 -17.38
C HIS A 750 24.50 11.11 -16.03
N ARG A 751 25.36 10.09 -15.81
CA ARG A 751 26.06 9.91 -14.53
C ARG A 751 26.90 11.11 -14.11
N ASP A 752 27.53 11.80 -15.05
CA ASP A 752 28.37 12.97 -14.78
C ASP A 752 27.52 14.19 -14.32
N GLU A 753 26.23 14.23 -14.64
CA GLU A 753 25.30 15.27 -14.17
C GLU A 753 24.75 14.97 -12.77
N ILE A 754 24.82 13.69 -12.32
CA ILE A 754 24.34 13.23 -11.03
C ILE A 754 25.38 13.44 -9.92
N VAL A 755 26.66 13.41 -10.24
CA VAL A 755 27.79 13.61 -9.32
C VAL A 755 28.19 15.09 -9.25
#